data_9efccaa79b049d9d77408fc5a8fa532d
#
_entry.id   9efccaa79b049d9d77408fc5a8fa532d
#
_cell.length_a   1.000
_cell.length_b   1.000
_cell.length_c   1.000
_cell.angle_alpha   90.00
_cell.angle_beta   90.00
_cell.angle_gamma   90.00
#
_symmetry.space_group_name_H-M   'P 1'
#
loop_
_entity.id
_entity.type
_entity.pdbx_description
1 polymer ?
#
loop_
_entity_poly.entity_id
_entity_poly.type
_entity_poly.pdbx_seq_one_letter_code
_entity_poly.pdbx_strand_id
1 'polypeptide(L)'
;MAYNDFFNHLAGKDAWGRDVIGLYPIRKDNTCSFLCTDFDDKSCEHGYKNDVLAFVNVCKTWNVPCYIERSRSGNGAHVWIFFETPVTAFKARKLGNAILTEAMSCDAHLSFKSYDRFFPNQDTLPEGGLGNLVALPLQGMARRKGNSVFVNEDFNAYADQWEMLSQIHKLSEVELDLLLQLHAMPTLGELSKTCEEKPWETPHMDAAQSEDYPKQIVLTRANMLYVPLASLSAKCVNIFKRIAAFRNPEFYEKQGMRLSTYNIPRIISCSEMTDDYLALPRGCEDAVCGILTQHGVKVVVSDKTNHGNNINVTFRGSLREEQQNAMEAFSGHNIGTLSATTAFGKTVFAIGMLARRKVNTLILVHNKALLEQWKERLETFLKIDEIVEEPAAKRRRKKNSSVIGCLYAGKNTLHGIIDIALIQSCLSDGEAKPFVKDYGMVIVDECHHVSSVSFEQVLRQVTATYVYGLTATPIRKDGHQPIIFMQCGKIRFTADAKSQMENQTFKRLLIPRFTSFRNISSDSKTYVQVTQDLSEDKVRNEFIVEDVRIAIQEGRTPLVLTTRTAHVKALAQMLIPFADHVIQLIGADSAKEKRLALQNLQSMPTSESLVIVATGKYVGEGFDYPRLDTLFLTMPIAWKGNVEQYAGRLHREYAGKNEVRIYDYVDVHVTLCDSMYRKRLKGYLRAGYGKYVTSSTLDKNPQELIYERNNYEATFRNDLAKAQYSVIIAVPKVKFKYKPVIMSTLANIIHNGVTVAVHIKEEGVNEIELKNTGMDVVCNKEQTLQCAIIDKSIVWYGNINFFGYNSETNNVMRIADHKIANEMIEILYSDTGNDVNGG
;
A
#
# COMPACT_ATOMS: atom_id res chain seq x y z
N MET A 1 9.22 -42.50 -1.88
CA MET A 1 10.54 -42.58 -2.55
C MET A 1 10.91 -44.03 -2.57
N ALA A 2 11.15 -44.62 -3.75
CA ALA A 2 11.52 -46.04 -3.87
C ALA A 2 13.03 -46.21 -3.57
N TYR A 3 13.44 -47.38 -3.07
CA TYR A 3 14.85 -47.67 -2.80
C TYR A 3 15.73 -47.46 -4.04
N ASN A 4 15.20 -47.80 -5.21
CA ASN A 4 15.89 -47.60 -6.48
C ASN A 4 16.19 -46.13 -6.83
N ASP A 5 15.32 -45.18 -6.46
CA ASP A 5 15.56 -43.77 -6.71
C ASP A 5 16.76 -43.28 -5.90
N PHE A 6 16.81 -43.65 -4.61
CA PHE A 6 17.93 -43.31 -3.73
C PHE A 6 19.25 -43.95 -4.22
N PHE A 7 19.23 -45.23 -4.59
CA PHE A 7 20.37 -45.89 -5.17
C PHE A 7 20.87 -45.23 -6.45
N ASN A 8 19.95 -44.85 -7.36
CA ASN A 8 20.31 -44.17 -8.61
C ASN A 8 20.95 -42.82 -8.34
N HIS A 9 20.42 -42.05 -7.39
CA HIS A 9 21.00 -40.78 -6.98
C HIS A 9 22.46 -40.92 -6.50
N LEU A 10 22.71 -41.86 -5.59
CA LEU A 10 24.06 -42.13 -5.07
C LEU A 10 24.99 -42.68 -6.14
N ALA A 11 24.48 -43.51 -7.07
CA ALA A 11 25.25 -44.05 -8.16
C ALA A 11 25.57 -43.03 -9.26
N GLY A 12 24.67 -42.07 -9.54
CA GLY A 12 24.86 -41.06 -10.56
C GLY A 12 25.07 -41.65 -11.95
N LYS A 13 24.16 -42.50 -12.40
CA LYS A 13 24.25 -43.23 -13.69
C LYS A 13 23.66 -42.44 -14.85
N ASP A 14 22.73 -41.51 -14.59
CA ASP A 14 22.08 -40.72 -15.64
C ASP A 14 23.00 -39.58 -16.08
N ALA A 15 23.43 -39.57 -17.32
CA ALA A 15 24.34 -38.60 -17.88
C ALA A 15 23.73 -37.16 -17.93
N TRP A 16 22.41 -37.08 -17.86
CA TRP A 16 21.67 -35.80 -17.83
C TRP A 16 21.30 -35.35 -16.42
N GLY A 17 21.68 -36.13 -15.38
CA GLY A 17 21.38 -35.78 -13.99
C GLY A 17 19.91 -35.84 -13.60
N ARG A 18 19.08 -36.65 -14.31
CA ARG A 18 17.66 -36.85 -13.99
C ARG A 18 17.44 -37.75 -12.78
N ASP A 19 18.50 -38.36 -12.26
CA ASP A 19 18.55 -39.17 -11.05
C ASP A 19 18.74 -38.34 -9.76
N VAL A 20 18.74 -37.01 -9.86
CA VAL A 20 18.84 -36.16 -8.67
C VAL A 20 17.54 -36.18 -7.87
N ILE A 21 17.64 -36.54 -6.61
CA ILE A 21 16.52 -36.45 -5.66
C ILE A 21 16.46 -35.04 -5.07
N GLY A 22 15.27 -34.47 -5.05
CA GLY A 22 14.99 -33.27 -4.30
C GLY A 22 14.21 -33.57 -3.02
N LEU A 23 14.52 -32.85 -1.96
CA LEU A 23 13.83 -32.90 -0.68
C LEU A 23 12.94 -31.67 -0.47
N TYR A 24 11.68 -31.90 -0.12
CA TYR A 24 10.78 -30.86 0.36
C TYR A 24 10.94 -30.71 1.87
N PRO A 25 11.46 -29.60 2.36
CA PRO A 25 11.77 -29.45 3.78
C PRO A 25 10.53 -29.34 4.67
N ILE A 26 9.41 -28.79 4.17
CA ILE A 26 8.17 -28.61 4.95
C ILE A 26 7.28 -29.82 4.80
N ARG A 27 6.86 -30.38 5.93
CA ARG A 27 5.88 -31.45 6.03
C ARG A 27 4.44 -30.90 6.01
N LYS A 28 3.44 -31.77 5.84
CA LYS A 28 2.01 -31.41 5.83
C LYS A 28 1.52 -30.72 7.11
N ASP A 29 2.16 -31.00 8.23
CA ASP A 29 1.91 -30.40 9.55
C ASP A 29 2.69 -29.08 9.80
N ASN A 30 3.34 -28.54 8.77
CA ASN A 30 4.21 -27.36 8.82
C ASN A 30 5.46 -27.54 9.70
N THR A 31 5.91 -28.76 9.91
CA THR A 31 7.19 -29.08 10.57
C THR A 31 8.30 -29.37 9.57
N CYS A 32 9.55 -29.31 10.03
CA CYS A 32 10.73 -29.69 9.26
C CYS A 32 11.74 -30.41 10.15
N SER A 33 12.58 -31.27 9.55
CA SER A 33 13.63 -32.03 10.26
C SER A 33 15.02 -31.42 10.12
N PHE A 34 15.15 -30.41 9.30
CA PHE A 34 16.40 -29.68 9.09
C PHE A 34 16.13 -28.25 8.66
N LEU A 35 17.10 -27.39 8.88
CA LEU A 35 17.26 -26.09 8.25
C LEU A 35 18.49 -26.18 7.33
N CYS A 36 18.34 -25.73 6.09
CA CYS A 36 19.46 -25.66 5.16
C CYS A 36 19.53 -24.20 4.64
N THR A 37 20.73 -23.62 4.63
CA THR A 37 20.99 -22.28 4.08
C THR A 37 21.83 -22.43 2.82
N ASP A 38 21.41 -21.84 1.70
CA ASP A 38 22.09 -21.89 0.41
C ASP A 38 22.90 -20.61 0.18
N PHE A 39 24.18 -20.76 -0.09
CA PHE A 39 25.11 -19.72 -0.47
C PHE A 39 25.70 -20.01 -1.84
N ASP A 40 25.46 -19.16 -2.84
CA ASP A 40 26.00 -19.30 -4.19
C ASP A 40 26.67 -18.01 -4.69
N ASP A 41 27.62 -18.11 -5.63
CA ASP A 41 28.38 -16.98 -6.17
C ASP A 41 27.51 -15.89 -6.81
N LYS A 42 26.28 -16.22 -7.21
CA LYS A 42 25.36 -15.24 -7.80
C LYS A 42 24.70 -14.34 -6.75
N SER A 43 24.64 -14.83 -5.51
CA SER A 43 24.02 -14.11 -4.38
C SER A 43 25.03 -13.49 -3.43
N CYS A 44 26.29 -13.92 -3.46
CA CYS A 44 27.37 -13.51 -2.58
C CYS A 44 28.27 -12.48 -3.28
N GLU A 45 28.37 -11.27 -2.73
CA GLU A 45 29.10 -10.15 -3.35
C GLU A 45 30.63 -10.32 -3.29
N HIS A 46 31.15 -11.05 -2.28
CA HIS A 46 32.59 -11.31 -2.06
C HIS A 46 32.97 -12.80 -2.07
N GLY A 47 32.15 -13.61 -2.70
CA GLY A 47 32.33 -15.05 -2.82
C GLY A 47 31.66 -15.84 -1.69
N TYR A 48 30.99 -16.92 -2.06
CA TYR A 48 30.15 -17.72 -1.14
C TYR A 48 30.91 -18.29 0.06
N LYS A 49 32.23 -18.51 -0.06
CA LYS A 49 33.01 -19.10 1.02
C LYS A 49 33.07 -18.24 2.26
N ASN A 50 33.24 -16.92 2.08
CA ASN A 50 33.32 -15.98 3.19
C ASN A 50 31.97 -15.90 3.90
N ASP A 51 30.87 -15.87 3.14
CA ASP A 51 29.51 -15.82 3.68
C ASP A 51 29.17 -17.09 4.48
N VAL A 52 29.59 -18.27 3.98
CA VAL A 52 29.48 -19.56 4.69
C VAL A 52 30.23 -19.52 6.01
N LEU A 53 31.51 -19.08 5.99
CA LEU A 53 32.32 -19.02 7.19
C LEU A 53 31.79 -18.04 8.22
N ALA A 54 31.26 -16.90 7.81
CA ALA A 54 30.62 -15.95 8.72
C ALA A 54 29.42 -16.59 9.42
N PHE A 55 28.56 -17.30 8.68
CA PHE A 55 27.42 -18.02 9.25
C PHE A 55 27.86 -19.16 10.21
N VAL A 56 28.84 -19.97 9.80
CA VAL A 56 29.38 -21.11 10.58
C VAL A 56 30.05 -20.61 11.88
N ASN A 57 30.76 -19.49 11.84
CA ASN A 57 31.41 -18.92 13.03
C ASN A 57 30.38 -18.51 14.10
N VAL A 58 29.23 -17.98 13.71
CA VAL A 58 28.14 -17.69 14.64
C VAL A 58 27.54 -18.99 15.17
N CYS A 59 27.32 -19.99 14.32
CA CYS A 59 26.86 -21.31 14.78
C CYS A 59 27.77 -21.88 15.85
N LYS A 60 29.10 -21.79 15.68
CA LYS A 60 30.09 -22.23 16.67
C LYS A 60 29.99 -21.44 17.98
N THR A 61 29.92 -20.11 17.89
CA THR A 61 29.81 -19.22 19.05
C THR A 61 28.55 -19.53 19.89
N TRP A 62 27.48 -19.92 19.21
CA TRP A 62 26.20 -20.26 19.85
C TRP A 62 26.04 -21.75 20.15
N ASN A 63 27.07 -22.57 19.88
CA ASN A 63 27.05 -24.02 20.01
C ASN A 63 25.91 -24.69 19.20
N VAL A 64 25.63 -24.17 18.01
CA VAL A 64 24.67 -24.75 17.06
C VAL A 64 25.43 -25.72 16.13
N PRO A 65 25.13 -27.05 16.15
CA PRO A 65 25.76 -28.01 15.25
C PRO A 65 25.36 -27.68 13.80
N CYS A 66 26.34 -27.46 12.94
CA CYS A 66 26.09 -27.17 11.51
C CYS A 66 27.14 -27.85 10.63
N TYR A 67 26.77 -28.15 9.36
CA TYR A 67 27.57 -28.95 8.44
C TYR A 67 27.57 -28.30 7.06
N ILE A 68 28.77 -28.11 6.48
CA ILE A 68 28.94 -27.49 5.17
C ILE A 68 28.90 -28.55 4.09
N GLU A 69 28.05 -28.38 3.07
CA GLU A 69 28.06 -29.20 1.85
C GLU A 69 28.45 -28.31 0.67
N ARG A 70 29.41 -28.70 -0.14
CA ARG A 70 29.68 -28.10 -1.42
C ARG A 70 28.50 -28.40 -2.36
N SER A 71 27.89 -27.36 -2.95
CA SER A 71 26.73 -27.52 -3.83
C SER A 71 27.03 -28.43 -5.04
N ARG A 72 25.99 -28.95 -5.65
CA ARG A 72 26.10 -29.84 -6.83
C ARG A 72 26.81 -29.16 -8.01
N SER A 73 26.67 -27.87 -8.19
CA SER A 73 27.34 -27.07 -9.23
C SER A 73 28.83 -26.87 -8.95
N GLY A 74 29.23 -26.88 -7.67
CA GLY A 74 30.55 -26.50 -7.20
C GLY A 74 30.76 -25.01 -6.98
N ASN A 75 29.78 -24.15 -7.39
CA ASN A 75 29.84 -22.71 -7.31
C ASN A 75 29.05 -22.14 -6.12
N GLY A 76 28.92 -22.92 -5.06
CA GLY A 76 28.21 -22.56 -3.86
C GLY A 76 28.30 -23.62 -2.79
N ALA A 77 27.69 -23.39 -1.64
CA ALA A 77 27.62 -24.36 -0.55
C ALA A 77 26.28 -24.26 0.18
N HIS A 78 25.85 -25.34 0.75
CA HIS A 78 24.73 -25.42 1.69
C HIS A 78 25.29 -25.60 3.11
N VAL A 79 24.69 -24.90 4.09
CA VAL A 79 24.95 -25.12 5.52
C VAL A 79 23.72 -25.76 6.13
N TRP A 80 23.91 -26.97 6.68
CA TRP A 80 22.83 -27.82 7.21
C TRP A 80 22.85 -27.81 8.74
N ILE A 81 21.65 -27.64 9.34
CA ILE A 81 21.36 -27.81 10.76
C ILE A 81 20.27 -28.86 10.86
N PHE A 82 20.51 -29.94 11.58
CA PHE A 82 19.57 -31.06 11.72
C PHE A 82 18.90 -31.03 13.08
N PHE A 83 17.62 -31.41 13.14
CA PHE A 83 16.85 -31.50 14.38
C PHE A 83 16.62 -32.94 14.79
N GLU A 84 16.65 -33.23 16.11
CA GLU A 84 16.38 -34.59 16.65
C GLU A 84 14.95 -35.03 16.36
N THR A 85 13.99 -34.12 16.61
CA THR A 85 12.57 -34.28 16.31
C THR A 85 12.14 -33.21 15.33
N PRO A 86 11.05 -33.44 14.54
CA PRO A 86 10.53 -32.40 13.68
C PRO A 86 10.08 -31.17 14.47
N VAL A 87 10.61 -30.00 14.11
CA VAL A 87 10.25 -28.70 14.70
C VAL A 87 9.41 -27.88 13.72
N THR A 88 8.66 -26.88 14.19
CA THR A 88 7.91 -26.01 13.28
C THR A 88 8.86 -25.25 12.34
N ALA A 89 8.51 -25.17 11.06
CA ALA A 89 9.29 -24.42 10.07
C ALA A 89 9.53 -22.96 10.50
N PHE A 90 8.59 -22.39 11.23
CA PHE A 90 8.73 -21.05 11.83
C PHE A 90 9.89 -20.97 12.82
N LYS A 91 10.01 -21.93 13.80
CA LYS A 91 11.13 -21.97 14.78
C LYS A 91 12.48 -22.17 14.09
N ALA A 92 12.55 -23.11 13.14
CA ALA A 92 13.78 -23.39 12.38
C ALA A 92 14.27 -22.15 11.64
N ARG A 93 13.37 -21.46 10.95
CA ARG A 93 13.71 -20.23 10.23
C ARG A 93 14.02 -19.06 11.14
N LYS A 94 13.37 -18.97 12.30
CA LYS A 94 13.70 -17.97 13.31
C LYS A 94 15.15 -18.11 13.77
N LEU A 95 15.62 -19.34 14.01
CA LEU A 95 17.01 -19.62 14.31
C LEU A 95 17.95 -19.17 13.17
N GLY A 96 17.67 -19.59 11.92
CA GLY A 96 18.48 -19.20 10.77
C GLY A 96 18.56 -17.70 10.57
N ASN A 97 17.44 -16.99 10.73
CA ASN A 97 17.40 -15.54 10.67
C ASN A 97 18.23 -14.89 11.78
N ALA A 98 18.19 -15.42 13.02
CA ALA A 98 18.97 -14.91 14.13
C ALA A 98 20.47 -15.07 13.87
N ILE A 99 20.91 -16.29 13.44
CA ILE A 99 22.29 -16.58 13.09
C ILE A 99 22.78 -15.66 11.96
N LEU A 100 21.97 -15.48 10.91
CA LEU A 100 22.33 -14.63 9.78
C LEU A 100 22.41 -13.15 10.17
N THR A 101 21.52 -12.71 11.06
CA THR A 101 21.54 -11.34 11.60
C THR A 101 22.82 -11.06 12.36
N GLU A 102 23.24 -12.01 13.21
CA GLU A 102 24.51 -11.90 13.95
C GLU A 102 25.71 -11.98 13.01
N ALA A 103 25.70 -12.90 12.03
CA ALA A 103 26.74 -13.01 11.02
C ALA A 103 26.93 -11.70 10.25
N MET A 104 25.84 -11.02 9.88
CA MET A 104 25.88 -9.69 9.26
C MET A 104 26.44 -8.61 10.21
N SER A 105 26.30 -8.79 11.51
CA SER A 105 26.90 -7.87 12.51
C SER A 105 28.42 -8.10 12.67
N CYS A 106 28.90 -9.28 12.27
CA CYS A 106 30.33 -9.63 12.28
C CYS A 106 31.01 -9.37 10.93
N ASP A 107 30.28 -9.55 9.83
CA ASP A 107 30.77 -9.34 8.46
C ASP A 107 29.85 -8.40 7.68
N ALA A 108 30.39 -7.24 7.32
CA ALA A 108 29.67 -6.19 6.59
C ALA A 108 29.31 -6.60 5.16
N HIS A 109 29.95 -7.58 4.56
CA HIS A 109 29.73 -7.97 3.16
C HIS A 109 28.50 -8.88 2.97
N LEU A 110 28.03 -9.55 4.02
CA LEU A 110 26.79 -10.32 3.96
C LEU A 110 25.60 -9.45 3.52
N SER A 111 24.81 -9.96 2.56
CA SER A 111 23.67 -9.23 1.99
C SER A 111 22.33 -9.76 2.51
N PHE A 112 21.28 -8.91 2.41
CA PHE A 112 19.90 -9.34 2.74
C PHE A 112 19.35 -10.42 1.81
N LYS A 113 19.96 -10.66 0.64
CA LYS A 113 19.58 -11.74 -0.28
C LYS A 113 19.71 -13.11 0.38
N SER A 114 20.61 -13.27 1.33
CA SER A 114 20.83 -14.53 2.07
C SER A 114 19.61 -14.92 2.91
N TYR A 115 18.72 -13.98 3.30
CA TYR A 115 17.47 -14.29 4.01
C TYR A 115 16.44 -15.05 3.15
N ASP A 116 16.58 -15.04 1.83
CA ASP A 116 15.67 -15.73 0.90
C ASP A 116 16.13 -17.14 0.57
N ARG A 117 17.30 -17.55 1.09
CA ARG A 117 18.00 -18.80 0.76
C ARG A 117 17.84 -19.90 1.80
N PHE A 118 16.81 -19.83 2.63
CA PHE A 118 16.52 -20.89 3.59
C PHE A 118 15.62 -21.99 2.99
N PHE A 119 15.93 -23.23 3.39
CA PHE A 119 15.07 -24.40 3.19
C PHE A 119 14.70 -24.97 4.56
N PRO A 120 13.47 -24.78 5.05
CA PRO A 120 12.30 -24.21 4.38
C PRO A 120 12.38 -22.68 4.17
N ASN A 121 11.81 -22.19 3.05
CA ASN A 121 11.72 -20.75 2.77
C ASN A 121 10.43 -20.12 3.30
N GLN A 122 9.47 -20.89 3.78
CA GLN A 122 8.16 -20.46 4.29
C GLN A 122 7.88 -21.07 5.66
N ASP A 123 6.96 -20.46 6.42
CA ASP A 123 6.56 -20.96 7.75
C ASP A 123 5.46 -22.02 7.65
N THR A 124 4.71 -22.01 6.53
CA THR A 124 3.60 -22.92 6.28
C THR A 124 3.67 -23.48 4.86
N LEU A 125 3.18 -24.70 4.66
CA LEU A 125 3.09 -25.32 3.36
C LEU A 125 2.08 -24.55 2.49
N PRO A 126 2.44 -24.20 1.23
CA PRO A 126 1.50 -23.57 0.30
C PRO A 126 0.30 -24.48 0.01
N GLU A 127 -0.89 -23.91 -0.15
CA GLU A 127 -2.09 -24.65 -0.47
C GLU A 127 -2.00 -25.21 -1.91
N GLY A 128 -2.16 -26.53 -2.07
CA GLY A 128 -1.98 -27.21 -3.35
C GLY A 128 -0.53 -27.31 -3.85
N GLY A 129 0.47 -26.89 -3.06
CA GLY A 129 1.89 -26.94 -3.40
C GLY A 129 2.72 -27.77 -2.42
N LEU A 130 3.97 -28.05 -2.78
CA LEU A 130 4.93 -28.83 -1.98
C LEU A 130 6.03 -27.96 -1.35
N GLY A 131 6.01 -26.65 -1.58
CA GLY A 131 7.07 -25.72 -1.14
C GLY A 131 8.32 -25.78 -2.04
N ASN A 132 9.42 -25.19 -1.56
CA ASN A 132 10.70 -25.20 -2.28
C ASN A 132 11.45 -26.52 -2.07
N LEU A 133 12.35 -26.83 -3.00
CA LEU A 133 13.06 -28.08 -3.10
C LEU A 133 14.56 -27.85 -2.92
N VAL A 134 15.22 -28.62 -2.08
CA VAL A 134 16.68 -28.67 -1.96
C VAL A 134 17.20 -30.05 -2.49
N ALA A 135 18.30 -30.05 -3.22
CA ALA A 135 18.88 -31.29 -3.71
C ALA A 135 19.47 -32.10 -2.55
N LEU A 136 19.21 -33.42 -2.56
CA LEU A 136 19.86 -34.34 -1.61
C LEU A 136 21.37 -34.33 -1.85
N PRO A 137 22.22 -34.26 -0.81
CA PRO A 137 23.67 -34.42 -0.93
C PRO A 137 24.09 -35.75 -1.49
N LEU A 138 25.37 -35.86 -1.87
CA LEU A 138 26.05 -37.06 -2.31
C LEU A 138 25.60 -37.65 -3.66
N GLN A 139 25.03 -36.83 -4.55
CA GLN A 139 24.69 -37.28 -5.90
C GLN A 139 25.94 -37.77 -6.63
N GLY A 140 25.89 -39.00 -7.17
CA GLY A 140 27.04 -39.71 -7.62
C GLY A 140 27.86 -39.09 -8.74
N MET A 141 27.21 -38.44 -9.72
CA MET A 141 27.92 -37.73 -10.81
C MET A 141 28.64 -36.49 -10.29
N ALA A 142 27.97 -35.69 -9.43
CA ALA A 142 28.55 -34.48 -8.82
C ALA A 142 29.71 -34.88 -7.86
N ARG A 143 29.53 -35.92 -7.08
CA ARG A 143 30.52 -36.43 -6.16
C ARG A 143 31.84 -36.85 -6.86
N ARG A 144 31.77 -37.49 -8.03
CA ARG A 144 32.95 -37.77 -8.85
C ARG A 144 33.75 -36.54 -9.28
N LYS A 145 33.10 -35.35 -9.29
CA LYS A 145 33.73 -34.07 -9.57
C LYS A 145 34.14 -33.31 -8.30
N GLY A 146 34.02 -33.96 -7.13
CA GLY A 146 34.26 -33.31 -5.84
C GLY A 146 33.17 -32.38 -5.34
N ASN A 147 31.98 -32.39 -5.96
CA ASN A 147 30.80 -31.59 -5.61
C ASN A 147 29.74 -32.47 -4.92
N SER A 148 28.71 -31.83 -4.34
CA SER A 148 27.63 -32.47 -3.56
C SER A 148 28.21 -33.36 -2.43
N VAL A 149 29.26 -32.87 -1.76
CA VAL A 149 29.97 -33.53 -0.68
C VAL A 149 30.09 -32.63 0.54
N PHE A 150 30.07 -33.22 1.72
CA PHE A 150 30.37 -32.50 2.95
C PHE A 150 31.85 -32.15 3.01
N VAL A 151 32.14 -30.94 3.44
CA VAL A 151 33.48 -30.35 3.50
C VAL A 151 33.75 -29.73 4.86
N ASN A 152 35.02 -29.61 5.21
CA ASN A 152 35.45 -28.85 6.40
C ASN A 152 35.45 -27.34 6.08
N GLU A 153 35.87 -26.50 7.04
CA GLU A 153 35.91 -25.05 6.91
C GLU A 153 36.95 -24.56 5.90
N ASP A 154 37.96 -25.36 5.59
CA ASP A 154 38.90 -25.08 4.50
C ASP A 154 38.35 -25.49 3.13
N PHE A 155 37.07 -25.90 3.09
CA PHE A 155 36.39 -26.41 1.92
C PHE A 155 37.03 -27.69 1.34
N ASN A 156 37.76 -28.46 2.15
CA ASN A 156 38.27 -29.77 1.79
C ASN A 156 37.24 -30.87 2.09
N ALA A 157 36.99 -31.76 1.13
CA ALA A 157 36.01 -32.83 1.31
C ALA A 157 36.49 -33.84 2.40
N TYR A 158 35.59 -34.29 3.26
CA TYR A 158 35.88 -35.39 4.18
C TYR A 158 36.22 -36.66 3.40
N ALA A 159 37.24 -37.40 3.83
CA ALA A 159 37.70 -38.58 3.16
C ALA A 159 36.62 -39.70 3.15
N ASP A 160 35.94 -39.88 4.28
CA ASP A 160 34.76 -40.72 4.39
C ASP A 160 33.54 -39.90 4.72
N GLN A 161 32.63 -39.76 3.72
CA GLN A 161 31.41 -39.05 3.84
C GLN A 161 30.38 -39.73 4.74
N TRP A 162 30.44 -41.06 4.83
CA TRP A 162 29.52 -41.87 5.63
C TRP A 162 29.90 -41.83 7.10
N GLU A 163 31.17 -41.88 7.41
CA GLU A 163 31.68 -41.66 8.75
C GLU A 163 31.28 -40.30 9.27
N MET A 164 31.51 -39.27 8.49
CA MET A 164 31.06 -37.90 8.81
C MET A 164 29.56 -37.84 9.10
N LEU A 165 28.71 -38.40 8.22
CA LEU A 165 27.25 -38.42 8.40
C LEU A 165 26.80 -39.18 9.64
N SER A 166 27.56 -40.25 10.05
CA SER A 166 27.27 -41.01 11.28
C SER A 166 27.55 -40.25 12.56
N GLN A 167 28.36 -39.18 12.47
CA GLN A 167 28.79 -38.35 13.61
C GLN A 167 27.99 -37.03 13.68
N ILE A 168 26.92 -36.87 12.90
CA ILE A 168 26.07 -35.68 12.90
C ILE A 168 25.37 -35.54 14.25
N HIS A 169 25.62 -34.42 14.93
CA HIS A 169 24.87 -33.98 16.09
C HIS A 169 23.61 -33.25 15.63
N LYS A 170 22.47 -33.54 16.25
CA LYS A 170 21.19 -32.94 15.97
C LYS A 170 20.79 -32.05 17.12
N LEU A 171 20.21 -30.94 16.81
CA LEU A 171 19.69 -29.95 17.79
C LEU A 171 18.35 -30.45 18.33
N SER A 172 18.21 -30.55 19.64
CA SER A 172 16.93 -30.83 20.29
C SER A 172 15.98 -29.62 20.26
N GLU A 173 14.67 -29.84 20.41
CA GLU A 173 13.69 -28.72 20.45
C GLU A 173 13.90 -27.85 21.68
N VAL A 174 14.36 -28.42 22.82
CA VAL A 174 14.64 -27.65 24.04
C VAL A 174 15.83 -26.71 23.83
N GLU A 175 16.91 -27.19 23.22
CA GLU A 175 18.07 -26.34 22.88
C GLU A 175 17.69 -25.26 21.89
N LEU A 176 16.86 -25.61 20.89
CA LEU A 176 16.34 -24.64 19.93
C LEU A 176 15.55 -23.52 20.63
N ASP A 177 14.63 -23.88 21.55
CA ASP A 177 13.84 -22.89 22.28
C ASP A 177 14.72 -22.02 23.20
N LEU A 178 15.73 -22.59 23.82
CA LEU A 178 16.71 -21.85 24.63
C LEU A 178 17.51 -20.86 23.76
N LEU A 179 18.01 -21.30 22.60
CA LEU A 179 18.73 -20.44 21.66
C LEU A 179 17.86 -19.27 21.17
N LEU A 180 16.58 -19.55 20.87
CA LEU A 180 15.63 -18.52 20.45
C LEU A 180 15.29 -17.52 21.56
N GLN A 181 15.37 -17.92 22.82
CA GLN A 181 15.20 -17.01 23.96
C GLN A 181 16.46 -16.16 24.20
N LEU A 182 17.65 -16.79 24.17
CA LEU A 182 18.92 -16.11 24.43
C LEU A 182 19.28 -15.09 23.32
N HIS A 183 18.96 -15.43 22.07
CA HIS A 183 19.28 -14.63 20.89
C HIS A 183 18.04 -14.06 20.22
N ALA A 184 17.05 -13.64 21.05
CA ALA A 184 15.82 -12.97 20.57
C ALA A 184 16.17 -11.58 19.98
N MET A 185 16.54 -11.55 18.71
CA MET A 185 16.74 -10.29 17.98
C MET A 185 15.49 -9.96 17.14
N PRO A 186 15.09 -8.67 17.07
CA PRO A 186 14.11 -8.25 16.09
C PRO A 186 14.75 -8.37 14.70
N THR A 187 14.44 -9.47 14.01
CA THR A 187 14.95 -9.72 12.66
C THR A 187 14.13 -8.94 11.64
N LEU A 188 14.79 -8.20 10.73
CA LEU A 188 14.15 -7.73 9.50
C LEU A 188 13.65 -8.97 8.75
N GLY A 189 12.35 -9.15 8.62
CA GLY A 189 11.80 -10.30 7.91
C GLY A 189 10.93 -11.21 8.76
N GLU A 190 10.87 -11.07 10.07
CA GLU A 190 9.85 -11.74 10.88
C GLU A 190 8.54 -10.96 10.90
N LEU A 191 7.42 -11.69 10.73
CA LEU A 191 6.10 -11.19 11.08
C LEU A 191 6.05 -11.08 12.62
N SER A 192 6.15 -9.88 13.15
CA SER A 192 5.56 -9.62 14.46
C SER A 192 4.04 -9.78 14.28
N LYS A 193 3.53 -10.99 14.44
CA LYS A 193 2.12 -11.14 14.77
C LYS A 193 1.95 -10.54 16.15
N THR A 194 1.37 -9.34 16.20
CA THR A 194 0.50 -8.83 17.26
C THR A 194 0.55 -9.65 18.56
N CYS A 195 1.64 -9.72 19.23
CA CYS A 195 1.65 -9.49 20.64
C CYS A 195 1.36 -8.00 20.81
N GLU A 196 0.48 -7.63 21.66
CA GLU A 196 0.45 -6.28 22.22
C GLU A 196 1.90 -6.00 22.60
N GLU A 197 2.61 -5.27 21.75
CA GLU A 197 3.98 -4.86 22.03
C GLU A 197 3.85 -3.96 23.25
N LYS A 198 4.14 -4.52 24.38
CA LYS A 198 4.34 -3.73 25.58
C LYS A 198 5.59 -2.91 25.26
N PRO A 199 5.52 -1.59 25.10
CA PRO A 199 6.65 -0.76 24.67
C PRO A 199 7.90 -0.91 25.56
N TRP A 200 7.73 -1.45 26.77
CA TRP A 200 8.79 -1.70 27.75
C TRP A 200 9.41 -3.10 27.67
N GLU A 201 8.88 -4.00 26.82
CA GLU A 201 9.38 -5.36 26.61
C GLU A 201 10.06 -5.53 25.24
N THR A 202 10.17 -4.46 24.43
CA THR A 202 10.91 -4.50 23.17
C THR A 202 12.38 -4.81 23.50
N PRO A 203 12.95 -5.93 23.01
CA PRO A 203 14.37 -6.17 23.15
C PRO A 203 15.06 -5.01 22.42
N HIS A 204 15.81 -4.19 23.14
CA HIS A 204 16.75 -3.29 22.50
C HIS A 204 17.66 -4.18 21.65
N MET A 205 17.71 -3.96 20.34
CA MET A 205 18.85 -4.42 19.55
C MET A 205 20.09 -4.04 20.36
N ASP A 206 21.06 -4.94 20.44
CA ASP A 206 22.38 -4.59 20.92
C ASP A 206 22.83 -3.35 20.15
N ALA A 207 22.54 -2.20 20.70
CA ALA A 207 22.88 -0.94 20.10
C ALA A 207 24.40 -0.97 19.94
N ALA A 208 24.88 -0.69 18.73
CA ALA A 208 26.29 -0.50 18.55
C ALA A 208 26.74 0.48 19.64
N GLN A 209 27.76 0.09 20.41
CA GLN A 209 28.24 0.93 21.50
C GLN A 209 29.03 2.12 20.91
N SER A 210 29.21 3.18 21.68
CA SER A 210 29.92 4.35 21.17
C SER A 210 31.32 4.02 20.65
N GLU A 211 31.91 2.91 21.10
CA GLU A 211 33.23 2.40 20.68
C GLU A 211 33.21 1.82 19.24
N ASP A 212 32.05 1.40 18.75
CA ASP A 212 31.87 0.88 17.39
C ASP A 212 31.88 1.97 16.32
N TYR A 213 31.77 3.26 16.75
CA TYR A 213 31.70 4.41 15.86
C TYR A 213 33.00 5.19 15.84
N PRO A 214 33.39 5.78 14.70
CA PRO A 214 34.56 6.65 14.61
C PRO A 214 34.30 8.00 15.32
N LYS A 215 35.34 8.67 15.79
CA LYS A 215 35.18 10.03 16.36
C LYS A 215 34.71 11.07 15.35
N GLN A 216 35.06 10.89 14.08
CA GLN A 216 34.69 11.74 12.97
C GLN A 216 34.51 10.91 11.71
N ILE A 217 33.52 11.27 10.89
CA ILE A 217 33.24 10.63 9.59
C ILE A 217 32.95 11.68 8.53
N VAL A 218 33.40 11.43 7.30
CA VAL A 218 33.10 12.26 6.13
C VAL A 218 32.12 11.52 5.25
N LEU A 219 30.88 11.97 5.22
CA LEU A 219 29.84 11.45 4.31
C LEU A 219 29.94 12.19 2.99
N THR A 220 29.83 11.50 1.87
CA THR A 220 29.77 12.13 0.54
C THR A 220 28.34 12.10 0.02
N ARG A 221 27.75 13.27 -0.20
CA ARG A 221 26.42 13.44 -0.79
C ARG A 221 26.57 13.66 -2.31
N ALA A 222 26.04 12.77 -3.13
CA ALA A 222 26.02 12.88 -4.59
C ALA A 222 24.65 12.41 -5.13
N ASN A 223 24.58 11.53 -6.10
CA ASN A 223 23.34 10.83 -6.49
C ASN A 223 22.80 9.93 -5.36
N MET A 224 23.68 9.40 -4.54
CA MET A 224 23.37 8.69 -3.29
C MET A 224 24.16 9.31 -2.13
N LEU A 225 23.94 8.84 -0.92
CA LEU A 225 24.75 9.12 0.25
C LEU A 225 25.80 8.01 0.38
N TYR A 226 27.07 8.34 0.22
CA TYR A 226 28.19 7.43 0.35
C TYR A 226 28.81 7.52 1.74
N VAL A 227 28.82 6.40 2.45
CA VAL A 227 29.37 6.24 3.79
C VAL A 227 30.66 5.40 3.67
N PRO A 228 31.84 5.91 4.07
CA PRO A 228 33.08 5.17 3.93
C PRO A 228 33.13 3.96 4.88
N LEU A 229 33.47 2.78 4.36
CA LEU A 229 33.52 1.52 5.11
C LEU A 229 34.73 1.45 6.05
N ALA A 230 35.90 2.00 5.65
CA ALA A 230 37.15 1.87 6.37
C ALA A 230 37.12 2.39 7.83
N SER A 231 36.16 3.24 8.17
CA SER A 231 36.02 3.84 9.50
C SER A 231 34.86 3.25 10.33
N LEU A 232 34.19 2.25 9.84
CA LEU A 232 32.98 1.67 10.47
C LEU A 232 33.20 0.20 10.84
N SER A 233 32.70 -0.22 11.99
CA SER A 233 32.54 -1.63 12.31
C SER A 233 31.47 -2.28 11.41
N ALA A 234 31.56 -3.59 11.19
CA ALA A 234 30.54 -4.34 10.45
C ALA A 234 29.12 -4.14 11.04
N LYS A 235 29.05 -4.02 12.36
CA LYS A 235 27.81 -3.75 13.11
C LYS A 235 27.18 -2.42 12.71
N CYS A 236 27.98 -1.34 12.60
CA CYS A 236 27.51 -0.04 12.15
C CYS A 236 27.04 -0.07 10.68
N VAL A 237 27.82 -0.73 9.82
CA VAL A 237 27.45 -0.91 8.40
C VAL A 237 26.11 -1.63 8.28
N ASN A 238 25.90 -2.68 9.06
CA ASN A 238 24.63 -3.42 9.08
C ASN A 238 23.45 -2.54 9.56
N ILE A 239 23.64 -1.71 10.59
CA ILE A 239 22.64 -0.75 11.05
C ILE A 239 22.29 0.22 9.91
N PHE A 240 23.26 0.74 9.18
CA PHE A 240 22.99 1.66 8.06
C PHE A 240 22.33 0.96 6.87
N LYS A 241 22.71 -0.28 6.52
CA LYS A 241 22.00 -1.08 5.51
C LYS A 241 20.51 -1.23 5.85
N ARG A 242 20.17 -1.42 7.14
CA ARG A 242 18.80 -1.57 7.61
C ARG A 242 17.95 -0.32 7.47
N ILE A 243 18.56 0.89 7.50
CA ILE A 243 17.87 2.16 7.22
C ILE A 243 17.30 2.17 5.79
N ALA A 244 18.02 1.57 4.85
CA ALA A 244 17.62 1.50 3.44
C ALA A 244 16.94 0.16 3.08
N ALA A 245 16.41 -0.58 4.05
CA ALA A 245 15.76 -1.86 3.85
C ALA A 245 14.42 -1.94 4.58
N PHE A 246 13.48 -2.72 4.04
CA PHE A 246 12.19 -2.96 4.66
C PHE A 246 11.61 -4.31 4.22
N ARG A 247 10.62 -4.80 4.99
CA ARG A 247 9.89 -6.03 4.67
C ARG A 247 9.12 -5.89 3.37
N ASN A 248 9.21 -6.88 2.49
CA ASN A 248 8.44 -6.90 1.26
C ASN A 248 6.98 -7.30 1.55
N PRO A 249 6.01 -6.39 1.45
CA PRO A 249 4.62 -6.68 1.78
C PRO A 249 4.03 -7.80 0.91
N GLU A 250 4.42 -7.89 -0.36
CA GLU A 250 3.95 -8.93 -1.29
C GLU A 250 4.34 -10.33 -0.82
N PHE A 251 5.57 -10.49 -0.31
CA PHE A 251 6.02 -11.77 0.23
C PHE A 251 5.13 -12.23 1.38
N TYR A 252 4.89 -11.36 2.35
CA TYR A 252 4.12 -11.69 3.55
C TYR A 252 2.63 -11.85 3.28
N GLU A 253 2.07 -11.10 2.34
CA GLU A 253 0.68 -11.25 1.89
C GLU A 253 0.48 -12.63 1.25
N LYS A 254 1.35 -13.02 0.31
CA LYS A 254 1.30 -14.34 -0.32
C LYS A 254 1.52 -15.48 0.66
N GLN A 255 2.48 -15.32 1.59
CA GLN A 255 2.68 -16.32 2.65
C GLN A 255 1.45 -16.45 3.54
N GLY A 256 0.80 -15.34 3.92
CA GLY A 256 -0.43 -15.34 4.72
C GLY A 256 -1.60 -16.02 4.00
N MET A 257 -1.66 -15.89 2.68
CA MET A 257 -2.64 -16.56 1.79
C MET A 257 -2.25 -18.01 1.45
N ARG A 258 -1.13 -18.53 1.95
CA ARG A 258 -0.55 -19.84 1.61
C ARG A 258 -0.29 -20.01 0.11
N LEU A 259 0.09 -18.93 -0.57
CA LEU A 259 0.52 -18.93 -1.98
C LEU A 259 2.03 -19.10 -2.08
N SER A 260 2.51 -19.49 -3.27
CA SER A 260 3.95 -19.59 -3.53
C SER A 260 4.63 -18.23 -3.45
N THR A 261 5.75 -18.15 -2.74
CA THR A 261 6.61 -16.97 -2.64
C THR A 261 7.88 -17.09 -3.50
N TYR A 262 7.91 -18.01 -4.46
CA TYR A 262 9.05 -18.24 -5.35
C TYR A 262 9.43 -16.96 -6.11
N ASN A 263 10.71 -16.61 -6.16
CA ASN A 263 11.26 -15.39 -6.75
C ASN A 263 10.76 -14.05 -6.15
N ILE A 264 10.13 -14.07 -4.99
CA ILE A 264 9.73 -12.85 -4.31
C ILE A 264 10.68 -12.66 -3.11
N PRO A 265 11.50 -11.61 -3.09
CA PRO A 265 12.41 -11.36 -1.97
C PRO A 265 11.62 -11.02 -0.70
N ARG A 266 12.12 -11.49 0.43
CA ARG A 266 11.54 -11.24 1.75
C ARG A 266 11.78 -9.81 2.22
N ILE A 267 12.95 -9.28 1.87
CA ILE A 267 13.43 -7.94 2.23
C ILE A 267 13.73 -7.20 0.94
N ILE A 268 13.26 -5.97 0.84
CA ILE A 268 13.65 -5.02 -0.19
C ILE A 268 14.75 -4.14 0.39
N SER A 269 15.92 -4.15 -0.24
CA SER A 269 17.04 -3.28 0.10
C SER A 269 17.34 -2.31 -1.04
N CYS A 270 17.43 -1.04 -0.70
CA CYS A 270 17.80 0.04 -1.62
C CYS A 270 19.27 0.48 -1.44
N SER A 271 20.04 -0.17 -0.56
CA SER A 271 21.48 0.09 -0.40
C SER A 271 22.32 -0.67 -1.44
N GLU A 272 23.45 -0.11 -1.79
CA GLU A 272 24.50 -0.73 -2.62
C GLU A 272 25.82 -0.67 -1.88
N MET A 273 26.67 -1.68 -2.06
CA MET A 273 27.96 -1.72 -1.45
C MET A 273 29.05 -1.78 -2.52
N THR A 274 30.06 -0.96 -2.39
CA THR A 274 31.31 -1.01 -3.16
C THR A 274 32.43 -1.43 -2.23
N ASP A 275 33.63 -1.62 -2.76
CA ASP A 275 34.78 -2.01 -1.93
C ASP A 275 35.09 -1.00 -0.80
N ASP A 276 34.86 0.30 -1.03
CA ASP A 276 35.20 1.38 -0.12
C ASP A 276 34.01 2.06 0.54
N TYR A 277 32.80 1.93 0.00
CA TYR A 277 31.64 2.73 0.41
C TYR A 277 30.35 1.90 0.50
N LEU A 278 29.56 2.22 1.50
CA LEU A 278 28.12 1.89 1.53
C LEU A 278 27.35 3.06 0.91
N ALA A 279 26.67 2.80 -0.21
CA ALA A 279 25.80 3.75 -0.88
C ALA A 279 24.36 3.58 -0.42
N LEU A 280 23.77 4.63 0.12
CA LEU A 280 22.39 4.68 0.59
C LEU A 280 21.60 5.71 -0.22
N PRO A 281 20.28 5.51 -0.44
CA PRO A 281 19.45 6.57 -1.00
C PRO A 281 19.55 7.86 -0.17
N ARG A 282 19.53 9.01 -0.82
CA ARG A 282 19.73 10.32 -0.15
C ARG A 282 18.72 10.63 0.94
N GLY A 283 17.50 10.10 0.86
CA GLY A 283 16.49 10.25 1.91
C GLY A 283 16.84 9.59 3.23
N CYS A 284 17.87 8.73 3.27
CA CYS A 284 18.38 8.11 4.48
C CYS A 284 19.33 9.01 5.27
N GLU A 285 19.80 10.14 4.71
CA GLU A 285 20.80 11.02 5.30
C GLU A 285 20.44 11.50 6.72
N ASP A 286 19.21 11.98 6.91
CA ASP A 286 18.74 12.43 8.23
C ASP A 286 18.83 11.33 9.29
N ALA A 287 18.53 10.08 8.92
CA ALA A 287 18.58 8.94 9.84
C ALA A 287 20.03 8.53 10.16
N VAL A 288 20.91 8.49 9.14
CA VAL A 288 22.34 8.20 9.31
C VAL A 288 22.99 9.27 10.19
N CYS A 289 22.81 10.55 9.88
CA CYS A 289 23.34 11.66 10.66
C CYS A 289 22.79 11.66 12.09
N GLY A 290 21.51 11.34 12.27
CA GLY A 290 20.87 11.22 13.58
C GLY A 290 21.54 10.17 14.46
N ILE A 291 21.74 8.95 13.93
CA ILE A 291 22.42 7.87 14.65
C ILE A 291 23.87 8.27 14.98
N LEU A 292 24.62 8.76 14.02
CA LEU A 292 26.02 9.18 14.23
C LEU A 292 26.12 10.27 15.31
N THR A 293 25.23 11.27 15.29
CA THR A 293 25.19 12.35 16.27
C THR A 293 24.81 11.83 17.67
N GLN A 294 23.86 10.89 17.79
CA GLN A 294 23.49 10.26 19.06
C GLN A 294 24.68 9.56 19.73
N HIS A 295 25.62 9.01 18.93
CA HIS A 295 26.84 8.35 19.40
C HIS A 295 28.04 9.30 19.49
N GLY A 296 27.82 10.61 19.40
CA GLY A 296 28.87 11.62 19.57
C GLY A 296 29.87 11.74 18.40
N VAL A 297 29.51 11.21 17.22
CA VAL A 297 30.37 11.27 16.02
C VAL A 297 30.30 12.67 15.40
N LYS A 298 31.45 13.27 15.10
CA LYS A 298 31.49 14.50 14.32
C LYS A 298 31.27 14.19 12.85
N VAL A 299 30.08 14.54 12.32
CA VAL A 299 29.74 14.32 10.93
C VAL A 299 30.14 15.51 10.07
N VAL A 300 30.90 15.27 9.00
CA VAL A 300 31.22 16.23 7.95
C VAL A 300 30.59 15.74 6.65
N VAL A 301 29.83 16.59 5.96
CA VAL A 301 29.24 16.24 4.68
C VAL A 301 29.97 16.91 3.54
N SER A 302 30.58 16.11 2.66
CA SER A 302 31.17 16.55 1.39
C SER A 302 30.10 16.57 0.32
N ASP A 303 29.65 17.75 -0.10
CA ASP A 303 28.60 17.88 -1.11
C ASP A 303 29.20 17.80 -2.53
N LYS A 304 28.77 16.81 -3.28
CA LYS A 304 29.12 16.55 -4.69
C LYS A 304 27.87 16.54 -5.58
N THR A 305 26.76 17.09 -5.07
CA THR A 305 25.53 17.22 -5.85
C THR A 305 25.69 18.28 -6.94
N ASN A 306 24.86 18.18 -7.97
CA ASN A 306 24.79 19.19 -9.01
C ASN A 306 23.93 20.37 -8.53
N HIS A 307 24.54 21.51 -8.30
CA HIS A 307 23.84 22.74 -7.89
C HIS A 307 23.02 23.37 -9.03
N GLY A 308 23.21 22.89 -10.25
CA GLY A 308 22.50 23.35 -11.44
C GLY A 308 22.98 24.73 -11.93
N ASN A 309 22.37 25.15 -13.03
CA ASN A 309 22.56 26.46 -13.61
C ASN A 309 21.50 27.42 -13.08
N ASN A 310 21.89 28.63 -12.70
CA ASN A 310 20.94 29.65 -12.31
C ASN A 310 20.04 30.02 -13.48
N ILE A 311 18.73 30.17 -13.23
CA ILE A 311 17.74 30.59 -14.21
C ILE A 311 17.01 31.85 -13.72
N ASN A 312 16.66 32.70 -14.65
CA ASN A 312 15.95 33.95 -14.32
C ASN A 312 14.46 33.73 -14.42
N VAL A 313 13.84 33.48 -13.27
CA VAL A 313 12.41 33.16 -13.17
C VAL A 313 11.78 33.89 -11.99
N THR A 314 10.52 34.30 -12.16
CA THR A 314 9.73 34.98 -11.13
C THR A 314 8.35 34.36 -11.01
N PHE A 315 7.92 34.09 -9.80
CA PHE A 315 6.58 33.57 -9.53
C PHE A 315 5.51 34.65 -9.79
N ARG A 316 4.44 34.27 -10.50
CA ARG A 316 3.27 35.10 -10.75
C ARG A 316 2.11 34.62 -9.90
N GLY A 317 1.53 35.50 -9.10
CA GLY A 317 0.41 35.21 -8.22
C GLY A 317 0.77 35.26 -6.73
N SER A 318 -0.16 34.84 -5.90
CA SER A 318 0.02 34.74 -4.44
C SER A 318 -0.17 33.31 -3.97
N LEU A 319 0.68 32.88 -3.05
CA LEU A 319 0.51 31.60 -2.38
C LEU A 319 -0.48 31.75 -1.23
N ARG A 320 -1.32 30.75 -1.04
CA ARG A 320 -2.20 30.67 0.14
C ARG A 320 -1.35 30.43 1.40
N GLU A 321 -1.86 30.80 2.56
CA GLU A 321 -1.16 30.68 3.85
C GLU A 321 -0.60 29.25 4.07
N GLU A 322 -1.40 28.21 3.84
CA GLU A 322 -0.92 26.82 3.95
C GLU A 322 0.23 26.50 2.98
N GLN A 323 0.21 27.07 1.77
CA GLN A 323 1.29 26.91 0.80
C GLN A 323 2.55 27.65 1.25
N GLN A 324 2.42 28.82 1.90
CA GLN A 324 3.53 29.56 2.49
C GLN A 324 4.15 28.75 3.63
N ASN A 325 3.34 28.20 4.53
CA ASN A 325 3.80 27.33 5.62
C ASN A 325 4.55 26.11 5.09
N ALA A 326 4.05 25.49 4.00
CA ALA A 326 4.74 24.41 3.33
C ALA A 326 6.09 24.87 2.73
N MET A 327 6.15 26.06 2.11
CA MET A 327 7.38 26.65 1.57
C MET A 327 8.43 26.87 2.68
N GLU A 328 8.00 27.31 3.86
CA GLU A 328 8.89 27.50 5.00
C GLU A 328 9.43 26.17 5.54
N ALA A 329 8.55 25.16 5.67
CA ALA A 329 8.96 23.81 6.08
C ALA A 329 9.99 23.19 5.12
N PHE A 330 9.97 23.54 3.84
CA PHE A 330 10.94 23.07 2.84
C PHE A 330 12.20 23.94 2.73
N SER A 331 12.20 25.14 3.30
CA SER A 331 13.28 26.12 3.10
C SER A 331 14.66 25.63 3.56
N GLY A 332 14.71 24.93 4.69
CA GLY A 332 15.92 24.35 5.27
C GLY A 332 16.33 22.98 4.72
N HIS A 333 15.59 22.44 3.74
CA HIS A 333 15.79 21.08 3.26
C HIS A 333 16.03 21.04 1.75
N ASN A 334 17.05 20.28 1.33
CA ASN A 334 17.34 20.05 -0.07
C ASN A 334 16.46 18.97 -0.68
N ILE A 335 16.04 18.01 0.13
CA ILE A 335 15.15 16.93 -0.30
C ILE A 335 13.96 16.78 0.66
N GLY A 336 12.82 16.41 0.13
CA GLY A 336 11.62 16.21 0.93
C GLY A 336 10.37 15.90 0.14
N THR A 337 9.38 15.32 0.82
CA THR A 337 8.08 14.97 0.25
C THR A 337 7.00 15.87 0.82
N LEU A 338 6.16 16.44 -0.05
CA LEU A 338 4.92 17.13 0.30
C LEU A 338 3.76 16.15 0.23
N SER A 339 3.10 15.92 1.35
CA SER A 339 1.84 15.17 1.42
C SER A 339 0.67 16.14 1.51
N ALA A 340 -0.09 16.30 0.41
CA ALA A 340 -1.20 17.23 0.38
C ALA A 340 -2.31 16.76 -0.56
N THR A 341 -3.57 17.04 -0.22
CA THR A 341 -4.73 16.70 -1.02
C THR A 341 -4.67 17.33 -2.43
N THR A 342 -5.52 16.85 -3.34
CA THR A 342 -5.57 17.39 -4.71
C THR A 342 -5.96 18.87 -4.76
N ALA A 343 -6.72 19.35 -3.78
CA ALA A 343 -7.17 20.75 -3.69
C ALA A 343 -6.13 21.72 -3.10
N PHE A 344 -5.06 21.22 -2.49
CA PHE A 344 -3.97 22.04 -1.93
C PHE A 344 -3.28 22.93 -2.97
N GLY A 345 -3.19 22.47 -4.22
CA GLY A 345 -2.42 23.15 -5.28
C GLY A 345 -0.93 22.79 -5.24
N LYS A 346 -0.61 21.50 -5.10
CA LYS A 346 0.76 20.95 -5.09
C LYS A 346 1.64 21.49 -6.21
N THR A 347 1.09 21.60 -7.42
CA THR A 347 1.79 22.12 -8.60
C THR A 347 2.19 23.59 -8.41
N VAL A 348 1.29 24.42 -7.85
CA VAL A 348 1.54 25.85 -7.57
C VAL A 348 2.63 26.00 -6.50
N PHE A 349 2.57 25.20 -5.44
CA PHE A 349 3.64 25.13 -4.43
C PHE A 349 5.00 24.79 -5.08
N ALA A 350 5.04 23.78 -5.93
CA ALA A 350 6.30 23.33 -6.55
C ALA A 350 6.86 24.38 -7.53
N ILE A 351 6.00 25.10 -8.26
CA ILE A 351 6.39 26.24 -9.08
C ILE A 351 6.92 27.39 -8.19
N GLY A 352 6.32 27.63 -7.03
CA GLY A 352 6.83 28.57 -6.03
C GLY A 352 8.23 28.17 -5.53
N MET A 353 8.46 26.88 -5.24
CA MET A 353 9.78 26.37 -4.88
C MET A 353 10.81 26.55 -5.99
N LEU A 354 10.44 26.30 -7.26
CA LEU A 354 11.28 26.52 -8.42
C LEU A 354 11.69 28.01 -8.51
N ALA A 355 10.74 28.94 -8.38
CA ALA A 355 11.01 30.37 -8.40
C ALA A 355 11.86 30.84 -7.21
N ARG A 356 11.79 30.14 -6.06
CA ARG A 356 12.61 30.42 -4.89
C ARG A 356 14.04 29.91 -5.04
N ARG A 357 14.24 28.70 -5.59
CA ARG A 357 15.56 28.08 -5.78
C ARG A 357 16.31 28.65 -6.99
N LYS A 358 15.60 29.06 -8.04
CA LYS A 358 16.14 29.67 -9.26
C LYS A 358 17.24 28.86 -9.94
N VAL A 359 17.07 27.54 -10.01
CA VAL A 359 18.01 26.64 -10.70
C VAL A 359 17.28 25.83 -11.77
N ASN A 360 18.00 25.40 -12.77
CA ASN A 360 17.44 24.60 -13.84
C ASN A 360 16.76 23.34 -13.28
N THR A 361 15.57 23.04 -13.79
CA THR A 361 14.65 22.10 -13.15
C THR A 361 14.13 21.06 -14.11
N LEU A 362 14.14 19.78 -13.68
CA LEU A 362 13.49 18.65 -14.36
C LEU A 362 12.24 18.24 -13.57
N ILE A 363 11.10 18.19 -14.23
CA ILE A 363 9.82 17.75 -13.67
C ILE A 363 9.50 16.36 -14.22
N LEU A 364 9.40 15.38 -13.34
CA LEU A 364 9.13 13.99 -13.68
C LEU A 364 7.64 13.69 -13.45
N VAL A 365 6.97 13.21 -14.48
CA VAL A 365 5.56 12.84 -14.47
C VAL A 365 5.36 11.44 -15.06
N HIS A 366 4.28 10.76 -14.70
CA HIS A 366 4.04 9.39 -15.16
C HIS A 366 3.13 9.28 -16.39
N ASN A 367 2.38 10.35 -16.75
CA ASN A 367 1.52 10.36 -17.92
C ASN A 367 1.51 11.70 -18.68
N LYS A 368 1.05 11.65 -19.93
CA LYS A 368 1.04 12.80 -20.84
C LYS A 368 0.06 13.90 -20.41
N ALA A 369 -1.06 13.56 -19.78
CA ALA A 369 -2.04 14.55 -19.34
C ALA A 369 -1.46 15.46 -18.25
N LEU A 370 -0.73 14.88 -17.29
CA LEU A 370 0.01 15.64 -16.28
C LEU A 370 1.11 16.50 -16.90
N LEU A 371 1.82 16.00 -17.92
CA LEU A 371 2.82 16.80 -18.63
C LEU A 371 2.21 18.06 -19.24
N GLU A 372 1.08 17.93 -19.93
CA GLU A 372 0.38 19.07 -20.52
C GLU A 372 -0.16 20.03 -19.45
N GLN A 373 -0.69 19.50 -18.35
CA GLN A 373 -1.15 20.30 -17.20
C GLN A 373 0.01 21.07 -16.55
N TRP A 374 1.16 20.42 -16.34
CA TRP A 374 2.35 21.10 -15.80
C TRP A 374 2.81 22.24 -16.71
N LYS A 375 2.82 22.02 -18.02
CA LYS A 375 3.21 23.04 -18.99
C LYS A 375 2.29 24.26 -18.88
N GLU A 376 0.97 24.05 -18.87
CA GLU A 376 -0.03 25.13 -18.72
C GLU A 376 0.16 25.88 -17.39
N ARG A 377 0.38 25.16 -16.29
CA ARG A 377 0.58 25.79 -14.99
C ARG A 377 1.89 26.56 -14.89
N LEU A 378 2.97 26.09 -15.48
CA LEU A 378 4.23 26.83 -15.56
C LEU A 378 4.05 28.13 -16.36
N GLU A 379 3.38 28.08 -17.51
CA GLU A 379 3.09 29.26 -18.34
C GLU A 379 2.19 30.26 -17.59
N THR A 380 1.29 29.81 -16.73
CA THR A 380 0.39 30.65 -15.94
C THR A 380 1.10 31.30 -14.74
N PHE A 381 1.82 30.52 -13.93
CA PHE A 381 2.33 30.95 -12.63
C PHE A 381 3.81 31.33 -12.61
N LEU A 382 4.52 31.20 -13.76
CA LEU A 382 5.94 31.54 -13.82
C LEU A 382 6.20 32.52 -14.97
N LYS A 383 6.92 33.60 -14.66
CA LYS A 383 7.58 34.44 -15.67
C LYS A 383 8.98 33.89 -15.88
N ILE A 384 9.32 33.52 -17.11
CA ILE A 384 10.62 32.99 -17.48
C ILE A 384 11.30 34.01 -18.38
N ASP A 385 12.39 34.62 -17.91
CA ASP A 385 13.18 35.63 -18.63
C ASP A 385 14.44 34.98 -19.22
N GLU A 386 14.30 33.74 -19.76
CA GLU A 386 15.37 32.99 -20.40
C GLU A 386 15.19 32.94 -21.92
N ILE A 387 16.30 32.89 -22.65
CA ILE A 387 16.32 32.80 -24.12
C ILE A 387 16.90 31.43 -24.48
N VAL A 388 16.15 30.66 -25.26
CA VAL A 388 16.63 29.41 -25.83
C VAL A 388 17.47 29.72 -27.06
N GLU A 389 18.77 29.37 -27.03
CA GLU A 389 19.62 29.42 -28.20
C GLU A 389 19.25 28.29 -29.16
N GLU A 390 18.60 28.64 -30.31
CA GLU A 390 18.29 27.66 -31.32
C GLU A 390 19.55 27.38 -32.20
N PRO A 391 19.87 26.11 -32.47
CA PRO A 391 20.92 25.77 -33.43
C PRO A 391 20.63 26.39 -34.79
N ALA A 392 21.66 26.97 -35.41
CA ALA A 392 21.58 27.73 -36.65
C ALA A 392 20.85 27.02 -37.82
N ALA A 393 20.79 25.70 -37.81
CA ALA A 393 20.10 24.87 -38.82
C ALA A 393 18.54 24.91 -38.75
N LYS A 394 17.95 25.34 -37.64
CA LYS A 394 16.48 25.38 -37.45
C LYS A 394 15.86 26.80 -37.53
N ARG A 395 16.64 27.83 -37.79
CA ARG A 395 16.20 29.24 -37.87
C ARG A 395 15.20 29.60 -38.96
N ARG A 396 14.86 28.67 -39.88
CA ARG A 396 13.98 28.95 -41.03
C ARG A 396 12.46 28.84 -40.78
N ARG A 397 12.02 28.43 -39.58
CA ARG A 397 10.59 28.46 -39.19
C ARG A 397 10.41 29.24 -37.91
N LYS A 398 9.99 30.51 -38.00
CA LYS A 398 9.49 31.30 -36.89
C LYS A 398 8.31 30.57 -36.26
N LYS A 399 8.54 29.81 -35.21
CA LYS A 399 7.57 29.45 -34.20
C LYS A 399 8.24 29.78 -32.86
N ASN A 400 7.64 30.66 -32.05
CA ASN A 400 8.12 30.95 -30.71
C ASN A 400 8.32 29.59 -30.01
N SER A 401 9.57 29.14 -29.87
CA SER A 401 9.88 27.94 -29.12
C SER A 401 9.60 28.22 -27.66
N SER A 402 8.70 27.45 -27.08
CA SER A 402 8.46 27.50 -25.63
C SER A 402 9.78 27.21 -24.91
N VAL A 403 10.14 28.04 -23.93
CA VAL A 403 11.32 27.82 -23.06
C VAL A 403 11.16 26.55 -22.22
N ILE A 404 9.93 26.03 -22.09
CA ILE A 404 9.62 24.81 -21.39
C ILE A 404 9.80 23.63 -22.35
N GLY A 405 10.81 22.81 -22.09
CA GLY A 405 11.09 21.61 -22.85
C GLY A 405 10.22 20.42 -22.43
N CYS A 406 10.07 19.45 -23.34
CA CYS A 406 9.26 18.25 -23.07
C CYS A 406 9.90 17.00 -23.66
N LEU A 407 9.87 15.88 -22.89
CA LEU A 407 10.31 14.55 -23.31
C LEU A 407 9.19 13.52 -23.12
N TYR A 408 8.61 13.05 -24.24
CA TYR A 408 7.58 12.00 -24.23
C TYR A 408 7.40 11.36 -25.60
N ALA A 409 7.10 10.06 -25.64
CA ALA A 409 6.72 9.32 -26.86
C ALA A 409 7.59 9.63 -28.10
N GLY A 410 8.92 9.65 -27.94
CA GLY A 410 9.87 9.96 -29.02
C GLY A 410 10.03 11.44 -29.32
N LYS A 411 9.21 12.35 -28.77
CA LYS A 411 9.41 13.79 -28.87
C LYS A 411 10.41 14.25 -27.81
N ASN A 412 11.50 14.86 -28.24
CA ASN A 412 12.51 15.46 -27.39
C ASN A 412 12.70 16.94 -27.77
N THR A 413 12.36 17.81 -26.81
CA THR A 413 12.55 19.27 -26.89
C THR A 413 13.17 19.80 -25.61
N LEU A 414 14.02 19.01 -24.95
CA LEU A 414 14.70 19.43 -23.73
C LEU A 414 15.64 20.60 -24.02
N HIS A 415 15.69 21.58 -23.12
CA HIS A 415 16.51 22.75 -23.20
C HIS A 415 17.53 22.87 -22.04
N GLY A 416 17.37 22.03 -21.00
CA GLY A 416 18.19 22.09 -19.79
C GLY A 416 17.88 23.29 -18.88
N ILE A 417 16.73 23.98 -19.09
CA ILE A 417 16.28 25.13 -18.30
C ILE A 417 15.14 24.71 -17.39
N ILE A 418 13.94 24.51 -17.95
CA ILE A 418 12.79 23.93 -17.28
C ILE A 418 12.20 22.88 -18.20
N ASP A 419 12.34 21.65 -17.83
CA ASP A 419 11.98 20.52 -18.68
C ASP A 419 11.01 19.58 -17.96
N ILE A 420 10.03 19.05 -18.69
CA ILE A 420 9.06 18.08 -18.21
C ILE A 420 9.25 16.76 -18.96
N ALA A 421 9.48 15.67 -18.24
CA ALA A 421 9.71 14.37 -18.83
C ALA A 421 8.78 13.30 -18.31
N LEU A 422 8.28 12.46 -19.22
CA LEU A 422 7.70 11.16 -18.83
C LEU A 422 8.82 10.27 -18.31
N ILE A 423 8.60 9.67 -17.15
CA ILE A 423 9.62 8.87 -16.49
C ILE A 423 10.09 7.70 -17.36
N GLN A 424 9.16 7.04 -18.06
CA GLN A 424 9.49 5.95 -18.99
C GLN A 424 10.37 6.43 -20.15
N SER A 425 10.29 7.72 -20.52
CA SER A 425 11.13 8.32 -21.58
C SER A 425 12.53 8.69 -21.08
N CYS A 426 12.76 8.69 -19.77
CA CYS A 426 14.08 8.90 -19.16
C CYS A 426 14.96 7.65 -19.16
N LEU A 427 14.42 6.50 -19.56
CA LEU A 427 15.15 5.23 -19.62
C LEU A 427 15.48 4.85 -21.06
N SER A 428 16.59 4.13 -21.25
CA SER A 428 16.97 3.39 -22.44
C SER A 428 17.63 2.10 -22.01
N ASP A 429 17.14 0.96 -22.51
CA ASP A 429 17.65 -0.39 -22.20
C ASP A 429 17.75 -0.69 -20.69
N GLY A 430 16.83 -0.13 -19.90
CA GLY A 430 16.80 -0.27 -18.44
C GLY A 430 17.72 0.68 -17.68
N GLU A 431 18.48 1.55 -18.35
CA GLU A 431 19.35 2.53 -17.73
C GLU A 431 18.80 3.96 -17.87
N ALA A 432 19.07 4.81 -16.88
CA ALA A 432 18.68 6.22 -16.93
C ALA A 432 19.56 6.97 -17.94
N LYS A 433 18.91 7.77 -18.78
CA LYS A 433 19.62 8.61 -19.76
C LYS A 433 20.49 9.67 -19.07
N PRO A 434 21.67 10.01 -19.61
CA PRO A 434 22.64 10.90 -18.96
C PRO A 434 22.08 12.27 -18.55
N PHE A 435 21.16 12.84 -19.34
CA PHE A 435 20.62 14.18 -19.10
C PHE A 435 19.95 14.37 -17.73
N VAL A 436 19.52 13.28 -17.06
CA VAL A 436 18.88 13.38 -15.73
C VAL A 436 19.84 13.92 -14.66
N LYS A 437 21.14 13.92 -14.94
CA LYS A 437 22.21 14.43 -14.07
C LYS A 437 22.47 15.93 -14.21
N ASP A 438 21.90 16.57 -15.25
CA ASP A 438 22.28 17.94 -15.66
C ASP A 438 21.50 19.04 -14.91
N TYR A 439 20.53 18.67 -14.07
CA TYR A 439 19.66 19.62 -13.37
C TYR A 439 20.06 19.82 -11.91
N GLY A 440 19.88 21.06 -11.42
CA GLY A 440 20.05 21.39 -10.01
C GLY A 440 18.83 21.05 -9.15
N MET A 441 17.67 20.93 -9.79
CA MET A 441 16.39 20.59 -9.10
C MET A 441 15.61 19.54 -9.88
N VAL A 442 15.07 18.56 -9.16
CA VAL A 442 14.14 17.55 -9.70
C VAL A 442 12.86 17.58 -8.88
N ILE A 443 11.73 17.75 -9.55
CA ILE A 443 10.38 17.65 -8.97
C ILE A 443 9.74 16.36 -9.47
N VAL A 444 9.19 15.60 -8.54
CA VAL A 444 8.55 14.32 -8.82
C VAL A 444 7.08 14.42 -8.49
N ASP A 445 6.24 14.52 -9.51
CA ASP A 445 4.78 14.60 -9.30
C ASP A 445 4.17 13.21 -9.14
N GLU A 446 3.17 13.13 -8.28
CA GLU A 446 2.50 11.90 -7.85
C GLU A 446 3.53 10.80 -7.51
N CYS A 447 4.48 11.15 -6.64
CA CYS A 447 5.61 10.30 -6.27
C CYS A 447 5.22 8.95 -5.63
N HIS A 448 3.95 8.73 -5.31
CA HIS A 448 3.45 7.42 -4.91
C HIS A 448 3.48 6.38 -6.04
N HIS A 449 3.69 6.78 -7.30
CA HIS A 449 3.96 5.89 -8.42
C HIS A 449 5.44 5.43 -8.51
N VAL A 450 6.31 5.96 -7.66
CA VAL A 450 7.80 5.76 -7.65
C VAL A 450 8.25 4.31 -7.51
N SER A 451 7.44 3.41 -7.00
CA SER A 451 7.87 2.04 -6.72
C SER A 451 7.96 1.11 -7.93
N SER A 452 7.72 1.60 -9.14
CA SER A 452 8.12 0.82 -10.31
C SER A 452 9.65 0.83 -10.41
N VAL A 453 10.23 -0.32 -10.75
CA VAL A 453 11.69 -0.48 -10.96
C VAL A 453 12.28 0.65 -11.79
N SER A 454 11.54 1.06 -12.82
CA SER A 454 11.92 2.16 -13.74
C SER A 454 12.09 3.50 -13.04
N PHE A 455 11.28 3.79 -12.04
CA PHE A 455 11.30 5.07 -11.34
C PHE A 455 12.49 5.16 -10.38
N GLU A 456 12.72 4.10 -9.63
CA GLU A 456 13.87 4.00 -8.74
C GLU A 456 15.18 4.11 -9.52
N GLN A 457 15.29 3.44 -10.68
CA GLN A 457 16.45 3.51 -11.57
C GLN A 457 16.76 4.94 -12.00
N VAL A 458 15.74 5.74 -12.37
CA VAL A 458 15.95 7.15 -12.73
C VAL A 458 16.44 7.96 -11.52
N LEU A 459 15.77 7.86 -10.37
CA LEU A 459 16.10 8.67 -9.20
C LEU A 459 17.46 8.33 -8.60
N ARG A 460 17.91 7.09 -8.66
CA ARG A 460 19.28 6.69 -8.26
C ARG A 460 20.38 7.38 -9.06
N GLN A 461 20.08 7.87 -10.26
CA GLN A 461 21.05 8.58 -11.12
C GLN A 461 20.96 10.10 -11.00
N VAL A 462 19.93 10.62 -10.34
CA VAL A 462 19.72 12.06 -10.13
C VAL A 462 20.78 12.63 -9.18
N THR A 463 21.59 13.56 -9.68
CA THR A 463 22.62 14.25 -8.91
C THR A 463 22.17 15.61 -8.37
N ALA A 464 20.97 16.08 -8.75
CA ALA A 464 20.41 17.38 -8.39
C ALA A 464 20.51 17.68 -6.88
N THR A 465 20.88 18.88 -6.50
CA THR A 465 20.90 19.30 -5.08
C THR A 465 19.49 19.22 -4.48
N TYR A 466 18.46 19.67 -5.24
CA TYR A 466 17.09 19.72 -4.77
C TYR A 466 16.25 18.59 -5.38
N VAL A 467 15.60 17.77 -4.53
CA VAL A 467 14.68 16.71 -4.97
C VAL A 467 13.40 16.79 -4.14
N TYR A 468 12.29 17.14 -4.79
CA TYR A 468 11.00 17.31 -4.14
C TYR A 468 9.94 16.36 -4.68
N GLY A 469 9.41 15.49 -3.81
CA GLY A 469 8.29 14.59 -4.11
C GLY A 469 6.94 15.25 -3.75
N LEU A 470 5.96 15.13 -4.64
CA LEU A 470 4.59 15.60 -4.42
C LEU A 470 3.64 14.41 -4.45
N THR A 471 2.77 14.28 -3.46
CA THR A 471 1.76 13.22 -3.44
C THR A 471 0.50 13.64 -2.68
N ALA A 472 -0.65 13.13 -3.12
CA ALA A 472 -1.90 13.22 -2.36
C ALA A 472 -2.02 12.07 -1.34
N THR A 473 -1.43 10.93 -1.64
CA THR A 473 -1.55 9.69 -0.86
C THR A 473 -0.17 9.09 -0.65
N PRO A 474 0.51 9.42 0.46
CA PRO A 474 1.86 8.89 0.73
C PRO A 474 1.86 7.39 1.02
N ILE A 475 0.70 6.80 1.38
CA ILE A 475 0.54 5.38 1.66
C ILE A 475 0.13 4.66 0.37
N ARG A 476 0.89 3.64 -0.01
CA ARG A 476 0.66 2.82 -1.20
C ARG A 476 -0.16 1.57 -0.89
N LYS A 477 -0.89 1.09 -1.90
CA LYS A 477 -1.65 -0.16 -1.80
C LYS A 477 -0.76 -1.39 -1.64
N ASP A 478 0.39 -1.39 -2.28
CA ASP A 478 1.38 -2.48 -2.26
C ASP A 478 2.39 -2.40 -1.10
N GLY A 479 2.29 -1.37 -0.25
CA GLY A 479 3.16 -1.19 0.92
C GLY A 479 4.60 -0.74 0.61
N HIS A 480 4.94 -0.43 -0.65
CA HIS A 480 6.29 -0.01 -1.07
C HIS A 480 6.57 1.49 -0.86
N GLN A 481 5.75 2.18 -0.06
CA GLN A 481 5.98 3.61 0.23
C GLN A 481 7.35 3.96 0.85
N PRO A 482 8.09 3.07 1.56
CA PRO A 482 9.40 3.45 2.07
C PRO A 482 10.38 3.89 0.96
N ILE A 483 10.28 3.31 -0.25
CA ILE A 483 11.11 3.69 -1.40
C ILE A 483 10.94 5.17 -1.75
N ILE A 484 9.72 5.71 -1.65
CA ILE A 484 9.44 7.12 -1.93
C ILE A 484 10.28 8.01 -1.00
N PHE A 485 10.25 7.70 0.31
CA PHE A 485 10.94 8.50 1.32
C PHE A 485 12.46 8.31 1.26
N MET A 486 12.93 7.14 0.87
CA MET A 486 14.33 6.87 0.62
C MET A 486 14.87 7.68 -0.58
N GLN A 487 14.08 7.87 -1.63
CA GLN A 487 14.50 8.58 -2.84
C GLN A 487 14.21 10.09 -2.78
N CYS A 488 13.00 10.48 -2.37
CA CYS A 488 12.57 11.88 -2.36
C CYS A 488 12.76 12.58 -1.00
N GLY A 489 13.15 11.84 0.05
CA GLY A 489 13.26 12.37 1.41
C GLY A 489 11.94 12.25 2.21
N LYS A 490 12.05 12.44 3.52
CA LYS A 490 10.93 12.38 4.46
C LYS A 490 9.82 13.38 4.11
N ILE A 491 8.62 13.15 4.60
CA ILE A 491 7.54 14.12 4.55
C ILE A 491 7.96 15.34 5.39
N ARG A 492 8.11 16.51 4.74
CA ARG A 492 8.46 17.77 5.38
C ARG A 492 7.24 18.58 5.76
N PHE A 493 6.14 18.38 5.03
CA PHE A 493 4.87 19.02 5.32
C PHE A 493 3.71 18.10 4.94
N THR A 494 2.73 17.99 5.84
CA THR A 494 1.46 17.33 5.57
C THR A 494 0.36 18.39 5.68
N ALA A 495 -0.31 18.67 4.56
CA ALA A 495 -1.51 19.50 4.61
C ALA A 495 -2.64 18.69 5.24
N ASP A 496 -3.11 19.13 6.41
CA ASP A 496 -4.22 18.47 7.09
C ASP A 496 -5.51 18.71 6.30
N ALA A 497 -6.19 17.64 5.96
CA ALA A 497 -7.48 17.71 5.31
C ALA A 497 -8.51 18.50 6.18
N LYS A 498 -8.34 18.52 7.51
CA LYS A 498 -9.22 19.25 8.42
C LYS A 498 -9.05 20.78 8.32
N SER A 499 -7.82 21.29 8.29
CA SER A 499 -7.57 22.71 8.15
C SER A 499 -8.04 23.24 6.79
N GLN A 500 -7.91 22.43 5.72
CA GLN A 500 -8.47 22.76 4.41
C GLN A 500 -9.99 22.73 4.38
N MET A 501 -10.63 21.96 5.25
CA MET A 501 -12.09 21.89 5.38
C MET A 501 -12.66 23.15 6.03
N GLU A 502 -11.98 23.70 7.01
CA GLU A 502 -12.40 24.90 7.73
C GLU A 502 -12.38 26.14 6.84
N ASN A 503 -11.51 26.13 5.83
CA ASN A 503 -11.36 27.24 4.86
C ASN A 503 -12.25 27.11 3.61
N GLN A 504 -12.97 25.99 3.42
CA GLN A 504 -13.88 25.80 2.27
C GLN A 504 -15.33 26.08 2.64
N THR A 505 -16.01 26.87 1.82
CA THR A 505 -17.35 27.40 2.06
C THR A 505 -18.50 26.41 1.80
N PHE A 506 -18.26 25.24 1.24
CA PHE A 506 -19.31 24.28 0.88
C PHE A 506 -19.44 23.10 1.85
N LYS A 507 -20.69 22.65 2.03
CA LYS A 507 -21.01 21.43 2.82
C LYS A 507 -20.65 20.18 2.04
N ARG A 508 -20.21 19.11 2.75
CA ARG A 508 -19.89 17.80 2.17
C ARG A 508 -20.86 16.75 2.68
N LEU A 509 -21.62 16.17 1.77
CA LEU A 509 -22.63 15.15 2.11
C LEU A 509 -22.25 13.80 1.49
N LEU A 510 -22.30 12.76 2.30
CA LEU A 510 -22.21 11.37 1.86
C LEU A 510 -23.58 10.73 1.99
N ILE A 511 -24.10 10.19 0.90
CA ILE A 511 -25.43 9.56 0.80
C ILE A 511 -25.23 8.11 0.39
N PRO A 512 -25.19 7.16 1.34
CA PRO A 512 -25.16 5.75 1.02
C PRO A 512 -26.52 5.34 0.46
N ARG A 513 -26.52 4.52 -0.59
CA ARG A 513 -27.70 3.94 -1.22
C ARG A 513 -27.61 2.42 -1.17
N PHE A 514 -28.47 1.79 -0.40
CA PHE A 514 -28.48 0.35 -0.24
C PHE A 514 -29.25 -0.31 -1.39
N THR A 515 -28.63 -1.31 -2.04
CA THR A 515 -29.24 -2.01 -3.18
C THR A 515 -29.69 -3.40 -2.78
N SER A 516 -30.78 -3.88 -3.39
CA SER A 516 -31.29 -5.24 -3.24
C SER A 516 -30.58 -6.27 -4.15
N PHE A 517 -29.51 -5.86 -4.86
CA PHE A 517 -28.78 -6.73 -5.77
C PHE A 517 -28.27 -8.00 -5.07
N ARG A 518 -28.56 -9.16 -5.65
CA ARG A 518 -28.12 -10.46 -5.17
C ARG A 518 -27.34 -11.20 -6.24
N ASN A 519 -26.27 -11.83 -5.85
CA ASN A 519 -25.52 -12.71 -6.75
C ASN A 519 -26.11 -14.14 -6.69
N ILE A 520 -26.86 -14.54 -7.70
CA ILE A 520 -27.61 -15.82 -7.76
C ILE A 520 -26.69 -17.06 -7.86
N SER A 521 -25.40 -16.89 -8.08
CA SER A 521 -24.46 -18.01 -8.22
C SER A 521 -23.27 -17.90 -7.29
N SER A 522 -23.14 -18.88 -6.41
CA SER A 522 -22.03 -19.31 -5.52
C SER A 522 -20.90 -18.33 -5.18
N ASP A 523 -20.47 -18.34 -3.91
CA ASP A 523 -19.41 -17.57 -3.23
C ASP A 523 -18.00 -17.54 -3.89
N SER A 524 -17.81 -18.09 -5.08
CA SER A 524 -16.55 -18.23 -5.78
C SER A 524 -16.29 -17.24 -6.92
N LYS A 525 -17.17 -16.23 -7.12
CA LYS A 525 -17.00 -15.28 -8.24
C LYS A 525 -15.83 -14.31 -8.00
N THR A 526 -15.04 -14.12 -9.05
CA THR A 526 -13.96 -13.11 -9.08
C THR A 526 -14.54 -11.69 -9.09
N TYR A 527 -13.74 -10.71 -8.67
CA TYR A 527 -14.11 -9.28 -8.74
C TYR A 527 -14.58 -8.85 -10.13
N VAL A 528 -13.97 -9.40 -11.19
CA VAL A 528 -14.31 -9.09 -12.59
C VAL A 528 -15.73 -9.56 -12.92
N GLN A 529 -16.10 -10.76 -12.45
CA GLN A 529 -17.45 -11.32 -12.66
C GLN A 529 -18.50 -10.54 -11.86
N VAL A 530 -18.23 -10.23 -10.60
CA VAL A 530 -19.15 -9.43 -9.76
C VAL A 530 -19.40 -8.06 -10.39
N THR A 531 -18.36 -7.36 -10.86
CA THR A 531 -18.55 -6.06 -11.51
C THR A 531 -19.25 -6.14 -12.85
N GLN A 532 -19.20 -7.31 -13.53
CA GLN A 532 -19.98 -7.56 -14.73
C GLN A 532 -21.48 -7.67 -14.39
N ASP A 533 -21.80 -8.52 -13.44
CA ASP A 533 -23.18 -8.73 -13.02
C ASP A 533 -23.83 -7.43 -12.54
N LEU A 534 -23.11 -6.65 -11.70
CA LEU A 534 -23.56 -5.32 -11.26
C LEU A 534 -23.81 -4.35 -12.42
N SER A 535 -23.00 -4.41 -13.50
CA SER A 535 -23.18 -3.52 -14.65
C SER A 535 -24.37 -3.89 -15.54
N GLU A 536 -24.80 -5.15 -15.49
CA GLU A 536 -25.87 -5.70 -16.32
C GLU A 536 -27.22 -5.72 -15.58
N ASP A 537 -27.24 -5.50 -14.25
CA ASP A 537 -28.47 -5.49 -13.46
C ASP A 537 -29.34 -4.27 -13.78
N LYS A 538 -30.52 -4.52 -14.30
CA LYS A 538 -31.45 -3.48 -14.76
C LYS A 538 -32.05 -2.69 -13.61
N VAL A 539 -32.46 -3.36 -12.53
CA VAL A 539 -33.11 -2.72 -11.37
C VAL A 539 -32.14 -1.76 -10.69
N ARG A 540 -30.91 -2.22 -10.52
CA ARG A 540 -29.82 -1.40 -9.96
C ARG A 540 -29.48 -0.21 -10.85
N ASN A 541 -29.44 -0.38 -12.16
CA ASN A 541 -29.16 0.69 -13.11
C ASN A 541 -30.30 1.73 -13.14
N GLU A 542 -31.56 1.30 -13.11
CA GLU A 542 -32.73 2.19 -12.98
C GLU A 542 -32.68 3.00 -11.68
N PHE A 543 -32.30 2.37 -10.57
CA PHE A 543 -32.11 3.04 -9.27
C PHE A 543 -31.03 4.11 -9.32
N ILE A 544 -29.87 3.83 -9.98
CA ILE A 544 -28.81 4.80 -10.20
C ILE A 544 -29.29 5.96 -11.06
N VAL A 545 -29.96 5.66 -12.18
CA VAL A 545 -30.45 6.67 -13.12
C VAL A 545 -31.47 7.61 -12.45
N GLU A 546 -32.34 7.07 -11.59
CA GLU A 546 -33.32 7.88 -10.85
C GLU A 546 -32.67 8.85 -9.89
N ASP A 547 -31.64 8.43 -9.13
CA ASP A 547 -30.90 9.34 -8.27
C ASP A 547 -30.16 10.43 -9.07
N VAL A 548 -29.59 10.09 -10.22
CA VAL A 548 -28.93 11.06 -11.11
C VAL A 548 -29.95 12.03 -11.69
N ARG A 549 -31.16 11.56 -12.10
CA ARG A 549 -32.26 12.39 -12.58
C ARG A 549 -32.68 13.43 -11.55
N ILE A 550 -32.83 13.00 -10.28
CA ILE A 550 -33.16 13.91 -9.18
C ILE A 550 -32.08 14.98 -9.01
N ALA A 551 -30.80 14.59 -9.04
CA ALA A 551 -29.70 15.55 -8.93
C ALA A 551 -29.69 16.57 -10.08
N ILE A 552 -29.99 16.15 -11.33
CA ILE A 552 -30.11 17.04 -12.48
C ILE A 552 -31.25 18.05 -12.27
N GLN A 553 -32.41 17.58 -11.81
CA GLN A 553 -33.56 18.44 -11.52
C GLN A 553 -33.28 19.47 -10.40
N GLU A 554 -32.39 19.17 -9.48
CA GLU A 554 -31.90 20.08 -8.46
C GLU A 554 -30.85 21.10 -9.01
N GLY A 555 -30.55 21.07 -10.31
CA GLY A 555 -29.59 21.95 -10.97
C GLY A 555 -28.12 21.56 -10.70
N ARG A 556 -27.86 20.33 -10.27
CA ARG A 556 -26.49 19.83 -9.97
C ARG A 556 -25.76 19.34 -11.21
N THR A 557 -24.46 19.25 -11.12
CA THR A 557 -23.58 18.72 -12.20
C THR A 557 -23.00 17.36 -11.80
N PRO A 558 -23.69 16.25 -12.14
CA PRO A 558 -23.29 14.89 -11.76
C PRO A 558 -22.07 14.38 -12.51
N LEU A 559 -21.18 13.69 -11.77
CA LEU A 559 -20.15 12.79 -12.28
C LEU A 559 -20.51 11.36 -11.89
N VAL A 560 -20.83 10.54 -12.86
CA VAL A 560 -21.17 9.11 -12.67
C VAL A 560 -19.95 8.27 -12.98
N LEU A 561 -19.39 7.62 -11.96
CA LEU A 561 -18.19 6.80 -12.07
C LEU A 561 -18.50 5.31 -12.06
N THR A 562 -17.98 4.62 -13.08
CA THR A 562 -18.01 3.18 -13.19
C THR A 562 -16.62 2.62 -13.54
N THR A 563 -16.46 1.30 -13.49
CA THR A 563 -15.19 0.63 -13.84
C THR A 563 -15.20 0.02 -15.24
N ARG A 564 -16.38 -0.10 -15.88
CA ARG A 564 -16.58 -0.81 -17.16
C ARG A 564 -17.05 0.12 -18.26
N THR A 565 -16.43 0.02 -19.44
CA THR A 565 -16.78 0.79 -20.64
C THR A 565 -18.21 0.50 -21.11
N ALA A 566 -18.65 -0.74 -21.07
CA ALA A 566 -20.03 -1.11 -21.43
C ALA A 566 -21.04 -0.43 -20.51
N HIS A 567 -20.75 -0.36 -19.21
CA HIS A 567 -21.62 0.29 -18.25
C HIS A 567 -21.66 1.83 -18.42
N VAL A 568 -20.53 2.46 -18.82
CA VAL A 568 -20.54 3.89 -19.20
C VAL A 568 -21.55 4.13 -20.31
N LYS A 569 -21.54 3.30 -21.38
CA LYS A 569 -22.45 3.43 -22.52
C LYS A 569 -23.89 3.19 -22.12
N ALA A 570 -24.17 2.16 -21.32
CA ALA A 570 -25.51 1.84 -20.85
C ALA A 570 -26.12 2.97 -20.01
N LEU A 571 -25.42 3.44 -18.99
CA LEU A 571 -25.90 4.52 -18.13
C LEU A 571 -26.04 5.84 -18.90
N ALA A 572 -25.09 6.17 -19.78
CA ALA A 572 -25.18 7.37 -20.61
C ALA A 572 -26.42 7.33 -21.50
N GLN A 573 -26.71 6.19 -22.15
CA GLN A 573 -27.91 6.03 -22.97
C GLN A 573 -29.19 6.22 -22.17
N MET A 574 -29.27 5.72 -20.95
CA MET A 574 -30.44 5.87 -20.06
C MET A 574 -30.59 7.31 -19.56
N LEU A 575 -29.52 8.09 -19.51
CA LEU A 575 -29.51 9.48 -19.00
C LEU A 575 -29.82 10.53 -20.09
N ILE A 576 -29.71 10.20 -21.37
CA ILE A 576 -30.00 11.12 -22.48
C ILE A 576 -31.36 11.85 -22.34
N PRO A 577 -32.46 11.18 -21.90
CA PRO A 577 -33.76 11.86 -21.80
C PRO A 577 -33.83 12.92 -20.69
N PHE A 578 -32.90 12.98 -19.76
CA PHE A 578 -32.95 13.76 -18.53
C PHE A 578 -31.96 14.92 -18.45
N ALA A 579 -30.99 15.00 -19.38
CA ALA A 579 -30.01 16.08 -19.40
C ALA A 579 -29.80 16.61 -20.80
N ASP A 580 -29.55 17.93 -20.93
CA ASP A 580 -29.23 18.57 -22.20
C ASP A 580 -27.94 18.01 -22.81
N HIS A 581 -26.98 17.69 -21.94
CA HIS A 581 -25.69 17.13 -22.34
C HIS A 581 -25.29 15.91 -21.49
N VAL A 582 -25.00 14.82 -22.16
CA VAL A 582 -24.45 13.60 -21.55
C VAL A 582 -23.09 13.31 -22.18
N ILE A 583 -22.01 13.53 -21.44
CA ILE A 583 -20.63 13.35 -21.89
C ILE A 583 -20.07 12.03 -21.37
N GLN A 584 -19.55 11.21 -22.31
CA GLN A 584 -18.88 9.97 -21.98
C GLN A 584 -17.37 10.17 -21.98
N LEU A 585 -16.68 9.73 -20.92
CA LEU A 585 -15.23 9.79 -20.78
C LEU A 585 -14.67 8.39 -20.51
N ILE A 586 -14.12 7.78 -21.55
CA ILE A 586 -13.63 6.41 -21.52
C ILE A 586 -12.11 6.40 -21.62
N GLY A 587 -11.43 5.63 -20.77
CA GLY A 587 -9.96 5.55 -20.79
C GLY A 587 -9.36 5.00 -22.10
N ALA A 588 -10.15 4.19 -22.84
CA ALA A 588 -9.75 3.59 -24.12
C ALA A 588 -9.93 4.52 -25.33
N ASP A 589 -10.58 5.69 -25.17
CA ASP A 589 -10.79 6.63 -26.28
C ASP A 589 -9.46 7.17 -26.82
N SER A 590 -9.43 7.47 -28.12
CA SER A 590 -8.27 8.06 -28.78
C SER A 590 -7.94 9.46 -28.20
N ALA A 591 -6.72 9.90 -28.35
CA ALA A 591 -6.29 11.23 -27.90
C ALA A 591 -7.11 12.35 -28.56
N LYS A 592 -7.61 12.13 -29.81
CA LYS A 592 -8.45 13.08 -30.52
C LYS A 592 -9.84 13.18 -29.90
N GLU A 593 -10.46 12.06 -29.57
CA GLU A 593 -11.78 12.00 -28.92
C GLU A 593 -11.74 12.63 -27.53
N LYS A 594 -10.71 12.30 -26.73
CA LYS A 594 -10.49 12.91 -25.41
C LYS A 594 -10.36 14.43 -25.48
N ARG A 595 -9.61 14.94 -26.45
CA ARG A 595 -9.43 16.38 -26.63
C ARG A 595 -10.74 17.05 -27.05
N LEU A 596 -11.51 16.42 -27.95
CA LEU A 596 -12.81 16.92 -28.37
C LEU A 596 -13.80 16.96 -27.20
N ALA A 597 -13.86 15.90 -26.40
CA ALA A 597 -14.72 15.84 -25.22
C ALA A 597 -14.39 16.95 -24.19
N LEU A 598 -13.09 17.21 -23.95
CA LEU A 598 -12.66 18.28 -23.06
C LEU A 598 -12.96 19.67 -23.64
N GLN A 599 -12.80 19.89 -24.95
CA GLN A 599 -13.16 21.15 -25.59
C GLN A 599 -14.67 21.39 -25.50
N ASN A 600 -15.48 20.38 -25.74
CA ASN A 600 -16.93 20.45 -25.59
C ASN A 600 -17.31 20.81 -24.15
N LEU A 601 -16.70 20.19 -23.15
CA LEU A 601 -16.93 20.51 -21.73
C LEU A 601 -16.63 21.98 -21.38
N GLN A 602 -15.54 22.54 -21.94
CA GLN A 602 -15.14 23.93 -21.68
C GLN A 602 -16.05 24.96 -22.34
N SER A 603 -16.69 24.61 -23.46
CA SER A 603 -17.55 25.49 -24.23
C SER A 603 -19.03 25.44 -23.82
N MET A 604 -19.42 24.57 -22.86
CA MET A 604 -20.82 24.41 -22.46
C MET A 604 -21.35 25.57 -21.65
N PRO A 605 -22.57 26.06 -21.97
CA PRO A 605 -23.24 27.10 -21.20
C PRO A 605 -23.51 26.62 -19.75
N THR A 606 -23.40 27.52 -18.79
CA THR A 606 -23.67 27.21 -17.38
C THR A 606 -25.17 27.00 -17.10
N SER A 607 -26.05 27.50 -18.00
CA SER A 607 -27.51 27.35 -17.90
C SER A 607 -28.03 25.99 -18.31
N GLU A 608 -27.25 25.21 -19.04
CA GLU A 608 -27.64 23.89 -19.54
C GLU A 608 -27.23 22.77 -18.58
N SER A 609 -28.08 21.76 -18.47
CA SER A 609 -27.83 20.59 -17.61
C SER A 609 -26.76 19.68 -18.22
N LEU A 610 -25.81 19.23 -17.39
CA LEU A 610 -24.69 18.43 -17.82
C LEU A 610 -24.50 17.23 -16.90
N VAL A 611 -24.35 16.05 -17.49
CA VAL A 611 -23.93 14.82 -16.79
C VAL A 611 -22.66 14.27 -17.43
N ILE A 612 -21.69 13.90 -16.62
CA ILE A 612 -20.47 13.23 -17.07
C ILE A 612 -20.53 11.77 -16.61
N VAL A 613 -20.47 10.83 -17.54
CA VAL A 613 -20.36 9.39 -17.25
C VAL A 613 -18.97 8.92 -17.63
N ALA A 614 -18.20 8.43 -16.66
CA ALA A 614 -16.76 8.19 -16.86
C ALA A 614 -16.27 6.89 -16.24
N THR A 615 -15.14 6.37 -16.78
CA THR A 615 -14.37 5.34 -16.09
C THR A 615 -13.44 5.98 -15.05
N GLY A 616 -13.30 5.32 -13.88
CA GLY A 616 -12.45 5.84 -12.79
C GLY A 616 -11.01 6.10 -13.20
N LYS A 617 -10.45 5.32 -14.14
CA LYS A 617 -9.11 5.54 -14.67
C LYS A 617 -8.96 6.89 -15.41
N TYR A 618 -10.00 7.36 -16.09
CA TYR A 618 -9.95 8.65 -16.78
C TYR A 618 -9.98 9.83 -15.80
N VAL A 619 -10.86 9.75 -14.79
CA VAL A 619 -11.08 10.84 -13.80
C VAL A 619 -9.99 10.90 -12.75
N GLY A 620 -9.35 9.77 -12.43
CA GLY A 620 -8.32 9.67 -11.39
C GLY A 620 -7.12 10.59 -11.62
N GLU A 621 -6.67 10.73 -12.87
CA GLU A 621 -5.43 11.41 -13.20
C GLU A 621 -5.64 12.50 -14.27
N GLY A 622 -5.40 13.75 -13.90
CA GLY A 622 -5.37 14.89 -14.86
C GLY A 622 -6.71 15.45 -15.31
N PHE A 623 -7.85 14.91 -14.85
CA PHE A 623 -9.17 15.50 -15.16
C PHE A 623 -9.52 16.60 -14.14
N ASP A 624 -9.82 17.81 -14.61
CA ASP A 624 -10.21 18.95 -13.77
C ASP A 624 -11.37 19.70 -14.41
N TYR A 625 -12.53 19.69 -13.73
CA TYR A 625 -13.73 20.43 -14.16
C TYR A 625 -14.43 21.03 -12.93
N PRO A 626 -14.22 22.33 -12.63
CA PRO A 626 -14.64 22.95 -11.36
C PRO A 626 -16.16 22.95 -11.10
N ARG A 627 -17.00 22.89 -12.15
CA ARG A 627 -18.47 22.89 -12.03
C ARG A 627 -19.02 21.64 -11.33
N LEU A 628 -18.27 20.51 -11.32
CA LEU A 628 -18.71 19.25 -10.68
C LEU A 628 -19.01 19.43 -9.20
N ASP A 629 -20.17 18.98 -8.75
CA ASP A 629 -20.64 19.08 -7.37
C ASP A 629 -21.24 17.78 -6.81
N THR A 630 -21.53 16.79 -7.66
CA THR A 630 -22.13 15.53 -7.23
C THR A 630 -21.42 14.34 -7.87
N LEU A 631 -21.03 13.36 -7.06
CA LEU A 631 -20.35 12.12 -7.49
C LEU A 631 -21.25 10.92 -7.21
N PHE A 632 -21.45 10.08 -8.21
CA PHE A 632 -22.14 8.80 -8.11
C PHE A 632 -21.12 7.66 -8.28
N LEU A 633 -20.83 6.93 -7.19
CA LEU A 633 -19.95 5.76 -7.20
C LEU A 633 -20.76 4.51 -7.48
N THR A 634 -20.90 4.15 -8.75
CA THR A 634 -21.78 3.08 -9.19
C THR A 634 -21.15 1.68 -9.11
N MET A 635 -19.85 1.59 -8.83
CA MET A 635 -19.12 0.32 -8.72
C MET A 635 -18.31 0.23 -7.43
N PRO A 636 -18.14 -0.96 -6.88
CA PRO A 636 -17.38 -1.15 -5.66
C PRO A 636 -15.90 -0.82 -5.88
N ILE A 637 -15.35 0.05 -5.04
CA ILE A 637 -13.95 0.45 -4.99
C ILE A 637 -13.43 0.18 -3.58
N ALA A 638 -12.35 -0.60 -3.46
CA ALA A 638 -11.80 -0.98 -2.15
C ALA A 638 -10.76 0.00 -1.62
N TRP A 639 -10.04 0.72 -2.51
CA TRP A 639 -8.90 1.52 -2.09
C TRP A 639 -9.32 2.95 -1.74
N LYS A 640 -9.05 3.32 -0.48
CA LYS A 640 -9.34 4.64 0.08
C LYS A 640 -8.71 5.81 -0.68
N GLY A 641 -7.50 5.63 -1.25
CA GLY A 641 -6.82 6.67 -2.04
C GLY A 641 -7.56 7.07 -3.31
N ASN A 642 -8.24 6.13 -3.98
CA ASN A 642 -9.08 6.45 -5.13
C ASN A 642 -10.30 7.31 -4.73
N VAL A 643 -10.90 7.01 -3.58
CA VAL A 643 -12.03 7.79 -3.05
C VAL A 643 -11.60 9.23 -2.77
N GLU A 644 -10.44 9.43 -2.12
CA GLU A 644 -9.88 10.76 -1.85
C GLU A 644 -9.59 11.54 -3.14
N GLN A 645 -9.07 10.86 -4.19
CA GLN A 645 -8.83 11.47 -5.49
C GLN A 645 -10.13 11.89 -6.20
N TYR A 646 -11.15 11.01 -6.23
CA TYR A 646 -12.42 11.30 -6.90
C TYR A 646 -13.21 12.39 -6.15
N ALA A 647 -13.28 12.30 -4.82
CA ALA A 647 -13.88 13.34 -3.98
C ALA A 647 -13.18 14.70 -4.16
N GLY A 648 -11.85 14.69 -4.26
CA GLY A 648 -11.06 15.89 -4.49
C GLY A 648 -11.37 16.63 -5.81
N ARG A 649 -11.97 15.94 -6.81
CA ARG A 649 -12.45 16.59 -8.05
C ARG A 649 -13.66 17.47 -7.81
N LEU A 650 -14.48 17.16 -6.80
CA LEU A 650 -15.62 17.98 -6.41
C LEU A 650 -15.21 19.21 -5.60
N HIS A 651 -14.04 19.16 -4.94
CA HIS A 651 -13.58 20.19 -4.00
C HIS A 651 -12.99 21.44 -4.66
N ARG A 652 -13.14 21.59 -5.98
CA ARG A 652 -12.76 22.80 -6.69
C ARG A 652 -13.77 23.91 -6.43
N GLU A 653 -13.27 25.10 -6.11
CA GLU A 653 -14.13 26.29 -5.97
C GLU A 653 -14.78 26.63 -7.30
N TYR A 654 -16.07 26.92 -7.25
CA TYR A 654 -16.86 27.36 -8.38
C TYR A 654 -17.99 28.27 -7.88
N ALA A 655 -18.28 29.35 -8.62
CA ALA A 655 -19.30 30.30 -8.24
C ALA A 655 -20.66 29.61 -8.04
N GLY A 656 -21.28 29.80 -6.88
CA GLY A 656 -22.56 29.20 -6.54
C GLY A 656 -22.53 27.79 -5.97
N LYS A 657 -21.35 27.18 -5.84
CA LYS A 657 -21.22 25.87 -5.22
C LYS A 657 -21.24 25.96 -3.69
N ASN A 658 -22.38 25.63 -3.08
CA ASN A 658 -22.59 25.66 -1.63
C ASN A 658 -22.50 24.26 -0.98
N GLU A 659 -22.54 23.21 -1.79
CA GLU A 659 -22.62 21.82 -1.32
C GLU A 659 -22.05 20.86 -2.35
N VAL A 660 -21.36 19.82 -1.87
CA VAL A 660 -20.90 18.69 -2.67
C VAL A 660 -21.45 17.38 -2.11
N ARG A 661 -21.92 16.49 -3.00
CA ARG A 661 -22.52 15.20 -2.62
C ARG A 661 -21.77 14.02 -3.21
N ILE A 662 -21.68 12.94 -2.42
CA ILE A 662 -21.26 11.63 -2.90
C ILE A 662 -22.39 10.64 -2.65
N TYR A 663 -22.91 10.04 -3.71
CA TYR A 663 -23.79 8.87 -3.65
C TYR A 663 -22.94 7.61 -3.77
N ASP A 664 -22.99 6.72 -2.77
CA ASP A 664 -22.27 5.45 -2.75
C ASP A 664 -23.25 4.29 -2.73
N TYR A 665 -23.25 3.48 -3.80
CA TYR A 665 -24.14 2.32 -3.91
C TYR A 665 -23.54 1.12 -3.22
N VAL A 666 -24.24 0.63 -2.19
CA VAL A 666 -23.82 -0.43 -1.28
C VAL A 666 -24.59 -1.71 -1.56
N ASP A 667 -23.94 -2.67 -2.22
CA ASP A 667 -24.51 -3.95 -2.58
C ASP A 667 -24.32 -4.93 -1.40
N VAL A 668 -25.19 -4.86 -0.40
CA VAL A 668 -25.03 -5.49 0.93
C VAL A 668 -25.06 -7.01 0.93
N HIS A 669 -25.74 -7.63 -0.04
CA HIS A 669 -25.83 -9.09 -0.17
C HIS A 669 -24.59 -9.71 -0.84
N VAL A 670 -23.65 -8.90 -1.32
CA VAL A 670 -22.39 -9.36 -1.91
C VAL A 670 -21.26 -9.07 -0.94
N THR A 671 -20.79 -10.11 -0.23
CA THR A 671 -19.74 -10.01 0.81
C THR A 671 -18.50 -9.22 0.36
N LEU A 672 -18.10 -9.41 -0.90
CA LEU A 672 -16.98 -8.66 -1.49
C LEU A 672 -17.27 -7.15 -1.54
N CYS A 673 -18.46 -6.76 -2.02
CA CYS A 673 -18.86 -5.35 -2.17
C CYS A 673 -19.00 -4.67 -0.82
N ASP A 674 -19.62 -5.35 0.15
CA ASP A 674 -19.75 -4.88 1.52
C ASP A 674 -18.38 -4.68 2.20
N SER A 675 -17.47 -5.64 2.07
CA SER A 675 -16.09 -5.50 2.57
C SER A 675 -15.36 -4.30 1.95
N MET A 676 -15.57 -4.04 0.65
CA MET A 676 -14.99 -2.89 -0.04
C MET A 676 -15.59 -1.57 0.45
N TYR A 677 -16.89 -1.52 0.69
CA TYR A 677 -17.56 -0.35 1.25
C TYR A 677 -17.00 0.02 2.63
N ARG A 678 -16.89 -0.95 3.54
CA ARG A 678 -16.33 -0.74 4.88
C ARG A 678 -14.90 -0.15 4.84
N LYS A 679 -14.08 -0.54 3.85
CA LYS A 679 -12.75 0.04 3.63
C LYS A 679 -12.83 1.50 3.14
N ARG A 680 -13.86 1.88 2.36
CA ARG A 680 -14.07 3.25 1.87
C ARG A 680 -14.41 4.23 2.98
N LEU A 681 -15.09 3.80 4.05
CA LEU A 681 -15.51 4.69 5.16
C LEU A 681 -14.33 5.51 5.72
N LYS A 682 -13.15 4.90 5.87
CA LYS A 682 -11.93 5.62 6.28
C LYS A 682 -11.45 6.67 5.26
N GLY A 683 -11.67 6.41 3.98
CA GLY A 683 -11.37 7.37 2.91
C GLY A 683 -12.31 8.59 2.97
N TYR A 684 -13.59 8.37 3.22
CA TYR A 684 -14.57 9.45 3.38
C TYR A 684 -14.26 10.34 4.59
N LEU A 685 -13.91 9.75 5.74
CA LEU A 685 -13.47 10.52 6.91
C LEU A 685 -12.30 11.45 6.59
N ARG A 686 -11.28 10.93 5.88
CA ARG A 686 -10.11 11.71 5.47
C ARG A 686 -10.44 12.80 4.46
N ALA A 687 -11.40 12.52 3.56
CA ALA A 687 -11.86 13.50 2.57
C ALA A 687 -12.88 14.50 3.15
N GLY A 688 -13.23 14.40 4.46
CA GLY A 688 -14.09 15.35 5.16
C GLY A 688 -15.59 15.08 5.08
N TYR A 689 -15.99 13.91 4.71
CA TYR A 689 -17.39 13.48 4.67
C TYR A 689 -17.84 12.81 5.98
N GLY A 690 -17.27 13.21 7.10
CA GLY A 690 -17.59 12.63 8.43
C GLY A 690 -18.82 13.19 9.11
N LYS A 691 -19.43 14.25 8.55
CA LYS A 691 -20.62 14.90 9.12
C LYS A 691 -21.76 14.88 8.11
N TYR A 692 -22.94 14.51 8.57
CA TYR A 692 -24.17 14.48 7.76
C TYR A 692 -25.16 15.50 8.29
N VAL A 693 -25.79 16.24 7.37
CA VAL A 693 -26.91 17.14 7.69
C VAL A 693 -28.13 16.59 6.96
N THR A 694 -29.09 16.03 7.68
CA THR A 694 -30.36 15.59 7.10
C THR A 694 -31.13 16.76 6.50
N SER A 695 -31.78 16.54 5.38
CA SER A 695 -32.72 17.48 4.74
C SER A 695 -34.01 17.68 5.55
N SER A 696 -34.33 16.78 6.47
CA SER A 696 -35.43 16.91 7.42
C SER A 696 -34.95 17.64 8.68
N THR A 697 -34.92 18.92 8.61
CA THR A 697 -35.00 19.94 9.64
C THR A 697 -35.53 19.46 10.99
N LEU A 698 -34.71 19.41 12.00
CA LEU A 698 -35.03 19.85 13.37
C LEU A 698 -33.79 19.99 14.27
N ASP A 699 -32.69 19.35 13.94
CA ASP A 699 -31.43 19.54 14.69
C ASP A 699 -30.42 20.36 13.86
N LYS A 700 -30.22 21.61 14.26
CA LYS A 700 -29.28 22.55 13.62
C LYS A 700 -27.80 22.22 13.85
N ASN A 701 -27.48 21.12 14.55
CA ASN A 701 -26.10 20.71 14.80
C ASN A 701 -25.70 19.53 13.88
N PRO A 702 -24.59 19.66 13.12
CA PRO A 702 -24.10 18.56 12.29
C PRO A 702 -23.69 17.38 13.18
N GLN A 703 -24.39 16.24 13.04
CA GLN A 703 -24.04 15.01 13.76
C GLN A 703 -22.91 14.27 13.04
N GLU A 704 -22.07 13.58 13.82
CA GLU A 704 -21.09 12.70 13.22
C GLU A 704 -21.79 11.58 12.45
N LEU A 705 -21.31 11.32 11.24
CA LEU A 705 -21.84 10.27 10.36
C LEU A 705 -21.14 8.94 10.58
N ILE A 706 -19.82 8.96 10.79
CA ILE A 706 -18.98 7.76 10.89
C ILE A 706 -18.35 7.72 12.27
N TYR A 707 -18.56 6.61 12.96
CA TYR A 707 -18.07 6.33 14.31
C TYR A 707 -17.07 5.16 14.29
N GLU A 708 -16.09 5.23 15.16
CA GLU A 708 -15.11 4.18 15.43
C GLU A 708 -15.48 3.41 16.72
N ARG A 709 -14.78 2.29 16.96
CA ARG A 709 -14.98 1.44 18.14
C ARG A 709 -15.04 2.21 19.47
N ASN A 710 -14.23 3.23 19.62
CA ASN A 710 -14.04 3.97 20.88
C ASN A 710 -15.09 5.07 21.13
N ASN A 711 -15.85 5.49 20.13
CA ASN A 711 -16.78 6.63 20.25
C ASN A 711 -18.25 6.33 19.86
N TYR A 712 -18.56 5.17 19.24
CA TYR A 712 -19.92 4.87 18.78
C TYR A 712 -20.89 4.52 19.91
N GLU A 713 -20.41 3.86 20.98
CA GLU A 713 -21.26 3.19 21.95
C GLU A 713 -22.14 4.18 22.75
N ALA A 714 -21.60 5.34 23.10
CA ALA A 714 -22.36 6.38 23.81
C ALA A 714 -23.53 6.91 22.97
N THR A 715 -23.27 7.21 21.68
CA THR A 715 -24.30 7.71 20.76
C THR A 715 -25.32 6.63 20.42
N PHE A 716 -24.88 5.39 20.21
CA PHE A 716 -25.76 4.25 19.93
C PHE A 716 -26.72 3.97 21.09
N ARG A 717 -26.21 3.99 22.33
CA ARG A 717 -27.04 3.84 23.52
C ARG A 717 -28.06 4.98 23.68
N ASN A 718 -27.64 6.21 23.38
CA ASN A 718 -28.57 7.34 23.43
C ASN A 718 -29.68 7.22 22.37
N ASP A 719 -29.38 6.74 21.17
CA ASP A 719 -30.39 6.44 20.14
C ASP A 719 -31.32 5.32 20.59
N LEU A 720 -30.79 4.23 21.14
CA LEU A 720 -31.61 3.14 21.71
C LEU A 720 -32.53 3.62 22.84
N ALA A 721 -32.00 4.41 23.76
CA ALA A 721 -32.77 4.94 24.91
C ALA A 721 -33.90 5.90 24.49
N LYS A 722 -33.82 6.50 23.30
CA LYS A 722 -34.83 7.40 22.72
C LYS A 722 -35.85 6.68 21.84
N ALA A 723 -35.66 5.37 21.58
CA ALA A 723 -36.58 4.60 20.75
C ALA A 723 -38.00 4.61 21.31
N GLN A 724 -39.01 4.85 20.45
CA GLN A 724 -40.42 4.97 20.82
C GLN A 724 -41.27 3.83 20.29
N TYR A 725 -40.89 3.23 19.15
CA TYR A 725 -41.75 2.27 18.48
C TYR A 725 -41.04 0.93 18.25
N SER A 726 -39.90 0.93 17.58
CA SER A 726 -39.26 -0.32 17.16
C SER A 726 -37.73 -0.22 17.07
N VAL A 727 -37.07 -1.31 17.40
CA VAL A 727 -35.61 -1.50 17.18
C VAL A 727 -35.40 -2.83 16.48
N ILE A 728 -34.66 -2.82 15.36
CA ILE A 728 -34.26 -4.02 14.63
C ILE A 728 -32.74 -4.09 14.65
N ILE A 729 -32.16 -5.19 15.14
CA ILE A 729 -30.72 -5.40 15.17
C ILE A 729 -30.36 -6.66 14.40
N ALA A 730 -29.49 -6.55 13.40
CA ALA A 730 -28.99 -7.68 12.63
C ALA A 730 -27.50 -7.89 12.89
N VAL A 731 -27.12 -9.08 13.33
CA VAL A 731 -25.71 -9.46 13.61
C VAL A 731 -25.47 -10.93 13.28
N PRO A 732 -24.33 -11.30 12.67
CA PRO A 732 -24.05 -12.69 12.34
C PRO A 732 -23.66 -13.54 13.56
N LYS A 733 -23.11 -12.94 14.62
CA LYS A 733 -22.67 -13.64 15.85
C LYS A 733 -22.95 -12.81 17.09
N VAL A 734 -23.42 -13.49 18.14
CA VAL A 734 -23.77 -12.88 19.43
C VAL A 734 -22.80 -13.38 20.51
N LYS A 735 -22.26 -12.44 21.32
CA LYS A 735 -21.42 -12.72 22.47
C LYS A 735 -21.69 -11.69 23.58
N PHE A 736 -22.74 -11.85 24.34
CA PHE A 736 -23.24 -10.90 25.33
C PHE A 736 -22.23 -10.46 26.39
N LYS A 737 -21.30 -11.34 26.76
CA LYS A 737 -20.25 -11.07 27.75
C LYS A 737 -19.53 -9.72 27.50
N TYR A 738 -19.51 -9.24 26.28
CA TYR A 738 -18.80 -8.02 25.91
C TYR A 738 -19.68 -6.76 25.89
N LYS A 739 -21.02 -6.88 26.03
CA LYS A 739 -21.97 -5.77 25.90
C LYS A 739 -23.10 -5.72 26.91
N PRO A 740 -22.81 -5.82 28.22
CA PRO A 740 -23.86 -5.87 29.25
C PRO A 740 -24.72 -4.60 29.30
N VAL A 741 -24.13 -3.44 28.98
CA VAL A 741 -24.81 -2.14 29.03
C VAL A 741 -25.81 -1.97 27.89
N ILE A 742 -25.49 -2.46 26.70
CA ILE A 742 -26.44 -2.46 25.56
C ILE A 742 -27.63 -3.36 25.91
N MET A 743 -27.37 -4.54 26.45
CA MET A 743 -28.41 -5.49 26.84
C MET A 743 -29.35 -4.89 27.88
N SER A 744 -28.82 -4.20 28.91
CA SER A 744 -29.68 -3.53 29.90
C SER A 744 -30.51 -2.39 29.30
N THR A 745 -29.95 -1.65 28.35
CA THR A 745 -30.68 -0.59 27.62
C THR A 745 -31.85 -1.19 26.82
N LEU A 746 -31.60 -2.30 26.10
CA LEU A 746 -32.65 -2.99 25.32
C LEU A 746 -33.75 -3.55 26.23
N ALA A 747 -33.42 -4.17 27.35
CA ALA A 747 -34.40 -4.64 28.32
C ALA A 747 -35.29 -3.51 28.88
N ASN A 748 -34.71 -2.33 29.14
CA ASN A 748 -35.46 -1.16 29.61
C ASN A 748 -36.44 -0.63 28.54
N ILE A 749 -36.05 -0.55 27.28
CA ILE A 749 -36.95 -0.06 26.22
C ILE A 749 -38.07 -1.08 25.93
N ILE A 750 -37.82 -2.37 26.01
CA ILE A 750 -38.84 -3.41 25.90
C ILE A 750 -39.87 -3.26 27.02
N HIS A 751 -39.43 -3.03 28.27
CA HIS A 751 -40.31 -2.77 29.41
C HIS A 751 -41.19 -1.54 29.18
N ASN A 752 -40.71 -0.56 28.40
CA ASN A 752 -41.45 0.65 28.02
C ASN A 752 -42.35 0.45 26.78
N GLY A 753 -42.49 -0.77 26.27
CA GLY A 753 -43.39 -1.09 25.15
C GLY A 753 -42.79 -0.98 23.75
N VAL A 754 -41.46 -0.79 23.61
CA VAL A 754 -40.77 -0.77 22.33
C VAL A 754 -40.55 -2.22 21.83
N THR A 755 -40.94 -2.51 20.60
CA THR A 755 -40.67 -3.82 19.98
C THR A 755 -39.19 -3.93 19.56
N VAL A 756 -38.54 -5.03 19.96
CA VAL A 756 -37.13 -5.28 19.59
C VAL A 756 -37.02 -6.60 18.85
N ALA A 757 -36.62 -6.53 17.57
CA ALA A 757 -36.36 -7.69 16.73
C ALA A 757 -34.84 -7.89 16.52
N VAL A 758 -34.37 -9.13 16.63
CA VAL A 758 -32.94 -9.45 16.46
C VAL A 758 -32.79 -10.55 15.41
N HIS A 759 -32.07 -10.23 14.33
CA HIS A 759 -31.73 -11.17 13.27
C HIS A 759 -30.35 -11.76 13.52
N ILE A 760 -30.24 -13.09 13.66
CA ILE A 760 -29.00 -13.83 13.93
C ILE A 760 -28.81 -14.97 12.93
N LYS A 761 -27.55 -15.44 12.79
CA LYS A 761 -27.20 -16.49 11.84
C LYS A 761 -27.50 -17.91 12.34
N GLU A 762 -27.30 -18.18 13.62
CA GLU A 762 -27.28 -19.53 14.17
C GLU A 762 -28.31 -19.67 15.33
N GLU A 763 -29.06 -20.74 15.31
CA GLU A 763 -29.92 -21.16 16.44
C GLU A 763 -29.04 -21.66 17.60
N GLY A 764 -29.51 -21.53 18.84
CA GLY A 764 -28.81 -22.06 20.00
C GLY A 764 -29.00 -21.27 21.29
N VAL A 765 -28.03 -21.40 22.21
CA VAL A 765 -28.07 -20.79 23.56
C VAL A 765 -28.31 -19.28 23.50
N ASN A 766 -27.70 -18.58 22.55
CA ASN A 766 -27.85 -17.14 22.39
C ASN A 766 -29.27 -16.73 21.97
N GLU A 767 -29.93 -17.53 21.14
CA GLU A 767 -31.32 -17.33 20.73
C GLU A 767 -32.29 -17.41 21.93
N ILE A 768 -32.11 -18.44 22.75
CA ILE A 768 -32.93 -18.65 23.95
C ILE A 768 -32.72 -17.49 24.92
N GLU A 769 -31.50 -17.02 25.11
CA GLU A 769 -31.18 -15.91 25.98
C GLU A 769 -31.82 -14.60 25.53
N LEU A 770 -31.81 -14.32 24.23
CA LEU A 770 -32.50 -13.16 23.64
C LEU A 770 -34.01 -13.24 23.81
N LYS A 771 -34.61 -14.39 23.51
CA LYS A 771 -36.07 -14.61 23.70
C LYS A 771 -36.49 -14.44 25.16
N ASN A 772 -35.68 -14.90 26.11
CA ASN A 772 -35.93 -14.73 27.56
C ASN A 772 -35.92 -13.27 28.00
N THR A 773 -35.25 -12.39 27.25
CA THR A 773 -35.27 -10.93 27.51
C THR A 773 -36.45 -10.21 26.84
N GLY A 774 -37.34 -10.93 26.15
CA GLY A 774 -38.53 -10.36 25.50
C GLY A 774 -38.27 -9.83 24.08
N MET A 775 -37.19 -10.25 23.42
CA MET A 775 -36.87 -9.89 22.04
C MET A 775 -37.46 -10.89 21.04
N ASP A 776 -37.94 -10.42 19.90
CA ASP A 776 -38.29 -11.23 18.75
C ASP A 776 -37.04 -11.68 18.00
N VAL A 777 -36.78 -12.98 17.95
CA VAL A 777 -35.56 -13.50 17.33
C VAL A 777 -35.86 -14.21 16.03
N VAL A 778 -35.22 -13.73 14.97
CA VAL A 778 -35.28 -14.29 13.61
C VAL A 778 -33.93 -14.95 13.30
N CYS A 779 -33.94 -16.28 13.09
CA CYS A 779 -32.77 -17.05 12.72
C CYS A 779 -32.71 -17.26 11.20
N ASN A 780 -31.65 -16.80 10.56
CA ASN A 780 -31.41 -17.01 9.11
C ASN A 780 -29.94 -17.38 8.88
N LYS A 781 -29.70 -18.59 8.35
CA LYS A 781 -28.35 -19.12 8.09
C LYS A 781 -27.52 -18.27 7.12
N GLU A 782 -28.16 -17.48 6.27
CA GLU A 782 -27.51 -16.58 5.33
C GLU A 782 -27.26 -15.18 5.90
N GLN A 783 -27.65 -14.92 7.16
CA GLN A 783 -27.49 -13.62 7.78
C GLN A 783 -26.02 -13.21 7.92
N THR A 784 -25.62 -12.17 7.19
CA THR A 784 -24.25 -11.60 7.19
C THR A 784 -24.24 -10.12 7.53
N LEU A 785 -25.39 -9.44 7.51
CA LEU A 785 -25.51 -8.02 7.76
C LEU A 785 -25.19 -7.65 9.20
N GLN A 786 -24.58 -6.49 9.40
CA GLN A 786 -24.35 -5.87 10.70
C GLN A 786 -24.97 -4.48 10.67
N CYS A 787 -26.20 -4.37 11.16
CA CYS A 787 -26.93 -3.11 11.21
C CYS A 787 -27.84 -3.04 12.42
N ALA A 788 -28.25 -1.81 12.77
CA ALA A 788 -29.35 -1.58 13.68
C ALA A 788 -30.25 -0.47 13.10
N ILE A 789 -31.57 -0.65 13.17
CA ILE A 789 -32.56 0.29 12.68
C ILE A 789 -33.47 0.67 13.83
N ILE A 790 -33.60 1.97 14.11
CA ILE A 790 -34.36 2.50 15.24
C ILE A 790 -35.49 3.37 14.71
N ASP A 791 -36.73 3.07 15.11
CA ASP A 791 -37.96 3.79 14.77
C ASP A 791 -38.13 4.05 13.25
N LYS A 792 -37.67 3.15 12.40
CA LYS A 792 -37.68 3.30 10.93
C LYS A 792 -37.12 4.66 10.45
N SER A 793 -36.21 5.25 11.25
CA SER A 793 -35.67 6.59 11.02
C SER A 793 -34.16 6.71 11.17
N ILE A 794 -33.56 5.87 12.00
CA ILE A 794 -32.11 5.88 12.23
C ILE A 794 -31.55 4.52 11.84
N VAL A 795 -30.53 4.50 10.99
CA VAL A 795 -29.79 3.30 10.57
C VAL A 795 -28.35 3.38 11.06
N TRP A 796 -27.92 2.36 11.74
CA TRP A 796 -26.52 2.09 12.07
C TRP A 796 -26.04 0.93 11.19
N TYR A 797 -25.07 1.16 10.31
CA TYR A 797 -24.55 0.16 9.38
C TYR A 797 -23.02 0.17 9.29
N GLY A 798 -22.38 -1.00 9.41
CA GLY A 798 -20.93 -1.11 9.35
C GLY A 798 -20.39 -2.48 9.74
N ASN A 799 -19.18 -2.52 10.30
CA ASN A 799 -18.55 -3.75 10.78
C ASN A 799 -18.43 -3.80 12.31
N ILE A 800 -19.11 -2.93 13.03
CA ILE A 800 -19.25 -3.02 14.47
C ILE A 800 -20.30 -4.08 14.80
N ASN A 801 -19.91 -5.06 15.59
CA ASN A 801 -20.84 -6.02 16.15
C ASN A 801 -21.44 -5.45 17.43
N PHE A 802 -22.76 -5.18 17.41
CA PHE A 802 -23.48 -4.57 18.54
C PHE A 802 -23.58 -5.49 19.76
N PHE A 803 -23.45 -6.81 19.59
CA PHE A 803 -23.48 -7.84 20.63
C PHE A 803 -22.17 -8.60 20.77
N GLY A 804 -21.03 -8.05 20.34
CA GLY A 804 -19.78 -8.78 20.33
C GLY A 804 -18.53 -7.93 20.53
N TYR A 805 -17.38 -8.58 20.39
CA TYR A 805 -16.08 -7.92 20.41
C TYR A 805 -15.83 -7.17 19.10
N ASN A 806 -15.24 -5.97 19.19
CA ASN A 806 -14.87 -5.13 18.08
C ASN A 806 -13.36 -4.84 18.10
N SER A 807 -12.70 -4.94 16.96
CA SER A 807 -11.29 -4.56 16.78
C SER A 807 -11.14 -3.04 16.60
N GLU A 808 -9.93 -2.51 16.74
CA GLU A 808 -9.63 -1.07 16.51
C GLU A 808 -9.90 -0.60 15.08
N THR A 809 -9.98 -1.54 14.14
CA THR A 809 -10.25 -1.22 12.73
C THR A 809 -11.75 -1.14 12.42
N ASN A 810 -12.62 -1.49 13.37
CA ASN A 810 -14.06 -1.50 13.14
C ASN A 810 -14.64 -0.09 13.20
N ASN A 811 -15.58 0.19 12.30
CA ASN A 811 -16.29 1.45 12.20
C ASN A 811 -17.76 1.21 11.83
N VAL A 812 -18.60 2.21 12.07
CA VAL A 812 -20.03 2.16 11.77
C VAL A 812 -20.53 3.55 11.33
N MET A 813 -21.45 3.58 10.37
CA MET A 813 -22.19 4.79 10.00
C MET A 813 -23.48 4.87 10.81
N ARG A 814 -23.85 6.11 11.17
CA ARG A 814 -25.16 6.49 11.70
C ARG A 814 -25.87 7.39 10.70
N ILE A 815 -27.01 6.97 10.20
CA ILE A 815 -27.77 7.68 9.16
C ILE A 815 -29.16 7.93 9.73
N ALA A 816 -29.57 9.20 9.84
CA ALA A 816 -30.92 9.58 10.29
C ALA A 816 -31.74 9.98 9.06
N ASP A 817 -32.34 8.98 8.38
CA ASP A 817 -33.12 9.15 7.16
C ASP A 817 -34.15 8.03 7.03
N HIS A 818 -35.45 8.39 6.94
CA HIS A 818 -36.55 7.44 6.83
C HIS A 818 -36.51 6.61 5.52
N LYS A 819 -36.09 7.20 4.40
CA LYS A 819 -36.02 6.51 3.12
C LYS A 819 -34.97 5.41 3.17
N ILE A 820 -33.78 5.73 3.68
CA ILE A 820 -32.67 4.77 3.85
C ILE A 820 -33.03 3.68 4.88
N ALA A 821 -33.74 4.05 5.95
CA ALA A 821 -34.23 3.08 6.94
C ALA A 821 -35.20 2.07 6.33
N ASN A 822 -36.14 2.53 5.51
CA ASN A 822 -37.08 1.64 4.82
C ASN A 822 -36.37 0.76 3.77
N GLU A 823 -35.43 1.28 3.00
CA GLU A 823 -34.59 0.49 2.08
C GLU A 823 -33.89 -0.65 2.82
N MET A 824 -33.32 -0.37 3.98
CA MET A 824 -32.61 -1.38 4.78
C MET A 824 -33.58 -2.40 5.38
N ILE A 825 -34.78 -2.00 5.77
CA ILE A 825 -35.84 -2.92 6.25
C ILE A 825 -36.29 -3.86 5.13
N GLU A 826 -36.55 -3.34 3.94
CA GLU A 826 -36.90 -4.15 2.78
C GLU A 826 -35.83 -5.19 2.46
N ILE A 827 -34.56 -4.79 2.53
CA ILE A 827 -33.41 -5.67 2.34
C ILE A 827 -33.38 -6.80 3.39
N LEU A 828 -33.59 -6.48 4.66
CA LEU A 828 -33.55 -7.45 5.75
C LEU A 828 -34.69 -8.48 5.65
N TYR A 829 -35.90 -8.04 5.31
CA TYR A 829 -37.09 -8.91 5.27
C TYR A 829 -37.24 -9.63 3.94
N SER A 830 -36.68 -9.17 2.85
CA SER A 830 -36.63 -9.93 1.60
C SER A 830 -35.90 -11.28 1.73
N ASP A 831 -35.08 -11.44 2.79
CA ASP A 831 -34.39 -12.69 3.12
C ASP A 831 -35.28 -13.70 3.86
N THR A 832 -36.41 -13.29 4.42
CA THR A 832 -37.26 -14.16 5.28
C THR A 832 -38.42 -14.80 4.53
N GLY A 833 -38.66 -14.50 3.27
CA GLY A 833 -39.78 -15.09 2.49
C GLY A 833 -41.16 -14.69 2.98
N ASN A 834 -41.29 -13.75 3.89
CA ASN A 834 -42.58 -13.27 4.38
C ASN A 834 -42.92 -11.94 3.72
N ASP A 835 -44.00 -11.95 2.94
CA ASP A 835 -44.63 -10.77 2.38
C ASP A 835 -44.95 -9.75 3.49
N VAL A 836 -44.36 -8.56 3.42
CA VAL A 836 -44.69 -7.43 4.27
C VAL A 836 -45.96 -6.77 3.71
N ASN A 837 -47.11 -7.47 3.79
CA ASN A 837 -48.43 -6.90 3.56
C ASN A 837 -49.37 -7.35 4.70
N GLY A 838 -49.38 -6.60 5.78
CA GLY A 838 -50.29 -6.87 6.88
C GLY A 838 -50.07 -5.98 8.10
N GLY A 839 -50.62 -4.78 8.11
CA GLY A 839 -50.81 -4.00 9.31
C GLY A 839 -50.24 -2.59 9.30
#